data_0481aad3f5e1a04ed0b22cb1f5591b53
#
_entry.id   0481aad3f5e1a04ed0b22cb1f5591b53
#
_cell.length_a   1.000
_cell.length_b   1.000
_cell.length_c   1.000
_cell.angle_alpha   90.00
_cell.angle_beta   90.00
_cell.angle_gamma   90.00
#
_symmetry.space_group_name_H-M   'P 1'
#
loop_
_entity.id
_entity.type
_entity.pdbx_description
1 polymer ?
#
loop_
_entity_poly.entity_id
_entity_poly.type
_entity_poly.pdbx_seq_one_letter_code
_entity_poly.pdbx_strand_id
1 'polypeptide(L)'
;MPKKLIRIFIALLLLTPIFANAAEPDGDKGGAIKGTVVDRSNKEPLIGAKVVVQGQTKGGVTDLDGHFQIEGVDAGTVTLVISYISYNTLKVEELVIRPNEITTIEVALDASTEQLQEFIVTAKANRESENLLLLEQKQSLLAVKALGAMELSRKGISNAEAAVAQISGVSKQEGVKNVFVRGLGDRYNATYLNGFPIPSDDPEYKNIALDMFETDMIQNISVQKAFSATHGGDVGGAVIDISSKELFGEKLLDISLSGGVNTSVMGNTFYRQDGTNYFGISRTQEPADGTYSAFTKLPAGTPYQFQNKLQPKPYNRPIDHGFGLSAGKLFNFSENALSLLLVANHSIDHSHTEQLNRTLAPIGGFSVDLKGPNSEITTRQMALLNASLDLHKKHQLEYNLLTIHSNNQYVAQLKGDDYVANENDGLVRMYRQQANDNLLIVNQLDTDWSLTDKLHLNLGTSLNLMRAKEPDRRLFYLSGESQGDDTKWVTMASNTNRRFYSSLTENDYNAKAALEWSFNKESYLRLGYIGRYVDHHFTSREYNHDPVSGKSIMESNIDQFDWDRDFYNSQNLRTEANPSGFTLVQGEEFWYHSQKQIHGAYLEGTFPLLEKLMLQASLRADWVDLTVKYGQADKEKQDSQINKFYLLPSLNLKYDLTDKQALRLSLSKSYTLPQVKEISLYQYVNIGYVSIGNPDIKPSDLWNIDLKWDYYLSPTEILTVTGFYKHLKNPMARVDRYISSGAQEYANPAPKVDLAGIELEFKKNLWQKTALLSASKHSLDLGLSGSYIWSHIPLENVEETSRNATLEGSSPWLLNTDLTYAYTKGWRHYTLAMVLSYFSDRIHTYGSRGITRGGLQYDIMEQGRANLNLVGSAKLSHQLSLKLKANNLLNSPYTRKQQPNDGSEAQVVSEYRKGVSFSVGLSYNF
;
A
#
# COMPACT_ATOMS: atom_id res chain seq x y z
N MET A 1 -18.31 26.67 -10.65
CA MET A 1 -17.09 26.31 -11.39
C MET A 1 -16.87 24.78 -11.57
N PRO A 2 -17.12 23.87 -10.60
CA PRO A 2 -16.81 22.46 -10.80
C PRO A 2 -17.49 21.78 -12.00
N LYS A 3 -18.74 22.13 -12.31
CA LYS A 3 -19.46 21.54 -13.46
C LYS A 3 -18.85 21.90 -14.83
N LYS A 4 -18.18 23.03 -14.97
CA LYS A 4 -17.51 23.43 -16.23
C LYS A 4 -16.19 22.68 -16.43
N LEU A 5 -15.41 22.46 -15.37
CA LEU A 5 -14.17 21.70 -15.39
C LEU A 5 -14.41 20.22 -15.69
N ILE A 6 -15.43 19.62 -15.07
CA ILE A 6 -15.85 18.25 -15.36
C ILE A 6 -16.24 18.09 -16.84
N ARG A 7 -17.00 19.06 -17.39
CA ARG A 7 -17.37 19.04 -18.81
C ARG A 7 -16.18 19.21 -19.74
N ILE A 8 -15.20 20.06 -19.40
CA ILE A 8 -13.97 20.24 -20.17
C ILE A 8 -13.12 18.96 -20.12
N PHE A 9 -13.01 18.32 -18.96
CA PHE A 9 -12.24 17.09 -18.78
C PHE A 9 -12.89 15.91 -19.50
N ILE A 10 -14.22 15.76 -19.41
CA ILE A 10 -14.97 14.73 -20.15
C ILE A 10 -14.89 15.01 -21.66
N ALA A 11 -14.94 16.28 -22.09
CA ALA A 11 -14.75 16.65 -23.49
C ALA A 11 -13.34 16.33 -23.99
N LEU A 12 -12.31 16.57 -23.17
CA LEU A 12 -10.91 16.18 -23.47
C LEU A 12 -10.73 14.64 -23.55
N LEU A 13 -11.37 13.89 -22.65
CA LEU A 13 -11.38 12.43 -22.70
C LEU A 13 -12.13 11.86 -23.90
N LEU A 14 -13.24 12.48 -24.29
CA LEU A 14 -14.01 12.08 -25.47
C LEU A 14 -13.37 12.52 -26.78
N LEU A 15 -12.47 13.51 -26.77
CA LEU A 15 -11.71 13.95 -27.94
C LEU A 15 -10.51 13.02 -28.29
N THR A 16 -10.07 12.15 -27.39
CA THR A 16 -8.97 11.21 -27.67
C THR A 16 -9.20 10.30 -28.90
N PRO A 17 -10.41 9.80 -29.19
CA PRO A 17 -10.66 9.07 -30.44
C PRO A 17 -10.80 9.97 -31.66
N ILE A 18 -11.07 11.28 -31.51
CA ILE A 18 -11.27 12.21 -32.65
C ILE A 18 -9.93 12.61 -33.29
N PHE A 19 -8.84 12.68 -32.51
CA PHE A 19 -7.49 12.92 -33.02
C PHE A 19 -6.89 11.74 -33.80
N ALA A 20 -7.54 10.57 -33.78
CA ALA A 20 -7.11 9.40 -34.54
C ALA A 20 -7.18 9.59 -36.07
N ASN A 21 -7.86 10.64 -36.57
CA ASN A 21 -8.04 10.93 -38.02
C ASN A 21 -7.15 12.06 -38.56
N ALA A 22 -6.21 12.58 -37.78
CA ALA A 22 -5.26 13.56 -38.28
C ALA A 22 -4.10 12.91 -39.03
N ALA A 23 -4.07 13.12 -40.34
CA ALA A 23 -3.00 12.91 -41.33
C ALA A 23 -2.06 11.71 -41.12
N GLU A 24 -2.13 10.73 -41.99
CA GLU A 24 -1.14 9.69 -42.17
C GLU A 24 0.20 10.29 -42.65
N PRO A 25 1.30 10.06 -41.94
CA PRO A 25 2.60 10.06 -42.58
C PRO A 25 2.76 8.73 -43.29
N ASP A 26 2.95 8.78 -44.57
CA ASP A 26 3.28 7.70 -45.45
C ASP A 26 4.55 6.99 -44.98
N GLY A 27 4.47 5.73 -44.53
CA GLY A 27 5.70 4.99 -44.23
C GLY A 27 5.70 4.00 -43.11
N ASP A 28 4.81 3.01 -43.07
CA ASP A 28 5.19 1.70 -42.51
C ASP A 28 4.52 0.61 -43.35
N LYS A 29 5.25 0.11 -44.34
CA LYS A 29 4.80 -0.95 -45.28
C LYS A 29 5.17 -2.34 -44.78
N GLY A 30 5.07 -2.61 -43.47
CA GLY A 30 5.32 -3.90 -42.85
C GLY A 30 4.14 -4.87 -43.05
N GLY A 31 4.43 -6.18 -43.03
CA GLY A 31 3.45 -7.25 -42.97
C GLY A 31 3.33 -7.85 -41.58
N ALA A 32 2.47 -8.86 -41.42
CA ALA A 32 2.38 -9.64 -40.18
C ALA A 32 2.62 -11.12 -40.41
N ILE A 33 3.18 -11.81 -39.42
CA ILE A 33 3.34 -13.25 -39.41
C ILE A 33 2.45 -13.83 -38.34
N LYS A 34 1.62 -14.81 -38.68
CA LYS A 34 0.83 -15.59 -37.73
C LYS A 34 1.13 -17.06 -37.90
N GLY A 35 1.13 -17.81 -36.82
CA GLY A 35 1.35 -19.24 -36.95
C GLY A 35 1.05 -20.01 -35.69
N THR A 36 1.25 -21.32 -35.78
CA THR A 36 1.10 -22.27 -34.69
C THR A 36 2.37 -23.07 -34.56
N VAL A 37 2.83 -23.27 -33.34
CA VAL A 37 4.00 -24.11 -33.01
C VAL A 37 3.51 -25.34 -32.24
N VAL A 38 3.79 -26.52 -32.75
CA VAL A 38 3.36 -27.80 -32.18
C VAL A 38 4.55 -28.74 -32.01
N ASP A 39 4.41 -29.76 -31.16
CA ASP A 39 5.31 -30.90 -31.10
C ASP A 39 5.11 -31.79 -32.36
N ARG A 40 6.19 -32.18 -33.00
CA ARG A 40 6.11 -33.00 -34.23
C ARG A 40 5.56 -34.40 -33.98
N SER A 41 5.84 -34.98 -32.79
CA SER A 41 5.50 -36.37 -32.48
C SER A 41 4.03 -36.55 -32.08
N ASN A 42 3.49 -35.67 -31.25
CA ASN A 42 2.14 -35.81 -30.68
C ASN A 42 1.16 -34.71 -31.12
N LYS A 43 1.64 -33.68 -31.86
CA LYS A 43 0.85 -32.53 -32.34
C LYS A 43 0.30 -31.63 -31.22
N GLU A 44 0.80 -31.78 -30.02
CA GLU A 44 0.43 -30.87 -28.89
C GLU A 44 0.98 -29.48 -29.13
N PRO A 45 0.21 -28.42 -28.78
CA PRO A 45 0.67 -27.05 -28.90
C PRO A 45 1.82 -26.76 -27.93
N LEU A 46 2.89 -26.13 -28.41
CA LEU A 46 4.04 -25.74 -27.61
C LEU A 46 3.80 -24.31 -27.04
N ILE A 47 3.42 -24.26 -25.79
CA ILE A 47 3.06 -23.04 -25.07
C ILE A 47 4.33 -22.32 -24.62
N GLY A 48 4.47 -21.05 -24.96
CA GLY A 48 5.65 -20.27 -24.55
C GLY A 48 6.85 -20.45 -25.49
N ALA A 49 6.67 -21.07 -26.67
CA ALA A 49 7.72 -21.14 -27.68
C ALA A 49 8.04 -19.72 -28.20
N LYS A 50 9.33 -19.40 -28.24
CA LYS A 50 9.84 -18.11 -28.71
C LYS A 50 9.97 -18.12 -30.21
N VAL A 51 9.39 -17.12 -30.89
CA VAL A 51 9.46 -16.91 -32.32
C VAL A 51 10.05 -15.54 -32.61
N VAL A 52 11.19 -15.46 -33.29
CA VAL A 52 11.92 -14.20 -33.55
C VAL A 52 12.25 -14.08 -35.02
N VAL A 53 12.09 -12.88 -35.57
CA VAL A 53 12.59 -12.56 -36.93
C VAL A 53 14.08 -12.29 -36.86
N GLN A 54 14.89 -13.09 -37.53
CA GLN A 54 16.34 -12.96 -37.53
C GLN A 54 16.80 -11.62 -38.10
N GLY A 55 17.60 -10.86 -37.34
CA GLY A 55 18.08 -9.54 -37.75
C GLY A 55 17.13 -8.39 -37.51
N GLN A 56 15.94 -8.64 -36.91
CA GLN A 56 15.00 -7.62 -36.47
C GLN A 56 14.72 -7.74 -34.98
N THR A 57 14.31 -6.65 -34.35
CA THR A 57 13.86 -6.65 -32.93
C THR A 57 12.42 -7.20 -32.76
N LYS A 58 11.87 -7.85 -33.75
CA LYS A 58 10.49 -8.31 -33.84
C LYS A 58 10.40 -9.78 -33.48
N GLY A 59 9.48 -10.12 -32.59
CA GLY A 59 9.26 -11.50 -32.18
C GLY A 59 7.97 -11.64 -31.37
N GLY A 60 7.59 -12.87 -31.05
CA GLY A 60 6.44 -13.21 -30.24
C GLY A 60 6.70 -14.51 -29.47
N VAL A 61 5.77 -14.81 -28.58
CA VAL A 61 5.75 -16.06 -27.80
C VAL A 61 4.41 -16.71 -28.06
N THR A 62 4.40 -18.05 -28.17
CA THR A 62 3.15 -18.79 -28.41
C THR A 62 2.24 -18.78 -27.20
N ASP A 63 0.93 -18.70 -27.44
CA ASP A 63 -0.13 -18.79 -26.46
C ASP A 63 -0.42 -20.24 -26.00
N LEU A 64 -1.50 -20.46 -25.24
CA LEU A 64 -1.90 -21.77 -24.72
C LEU A 64 -2.32 -22.78 -25.81
N ASP A 65 -2.69 -22.30 -26.97
CA ASP A 65 -3.05 -23.09 -28.12
C ASP A 65 -1.88 -23.17 -29.13
N GLY A 66 -0.66 -22.75 -28.71
CA GLY A 66 0.54 -22.74 -29.52
C GLY A 66 0.56 -21.67 -30.63
N HIS A 67 -0.38 -20.72 -30.63
CA HIS A 67 -0.45 -19.66 -31.61
C HIS A 67 0.46 -18.49 -31.28
N PHE A 68 1.08 -17.91 -32.32
CA PHE A 68 1.84 -16.66 -32.20
C PHE A 68 1.45 -15.68 -33.29
N GLN A 69 1.70 -14.41 -33.06
CA GLN A 69 1.52 -13.33 -34.02
C GLN A 69 2.63 -12.28 -33.84
N ILE A 70 3.29 -11.92 -34.94
CA ILE A 70 4.33 -10.89 -35.01
C ILE A 70 3.86 -9.85 -36.02
N GLU A 71 3.71 -8.61 -35.58
CA GLU A 71 3.23 -7.48 -36.38
C GLU A 71 4.37 -6.53 -36.78
N GLY A 72 4.16 -5.80 -37.88
CA GLY A 72 5.09 -4.78 -38.37
C GLY A 72 6.41 -5.34 -38.85
N VAL A 73 6.46 -6.56 -39.35
CA VAL A 73 7.65 -7.17 -39.93
C VAL A 73 7.93 -6.51 -41.28
N ASP A 74 9.18 -6.09 -41.51
CA ASP A 74 9.56 -5.41 -42.72
C ASP A 74 9.27 -6.30 -43.98
N ALA A 75 8.74 -5.70 -45.03
CA ALA A 75 8.42 -6.39 -46.25
C ALA A 75 9.70 -6.93 -46.92
N GLY A 76 9.66 -8.16 -47.37
CA GLY A 76 10.81 -8.83 -47.97
C GLY A 76 10.91 -10.27 -47.52
N THR A 77 12.04 -10.91 -47.81
CA THR A 77 12.29 -12.29 -47.37
C THR A 77 12.96 -12.28 -46.02
N VAL A 78 12.34 -12.95 -45.03
CA VAL A 78 12.86 -13.04 -43.65
C VAL A 78 13.07 -14.47 -43.23
N THR A 79 13.90 -14.66 -42.20
CA THR A 79 14.08 -15.94 -41.52
C THR A 79 13.47 -15.88 -40.16
N LEU A 80 12.60 -16.83 -39.81
CA LEU A 80 12.10 -16.99 -38.45
C LEU A 80 12.97 -17.99 -37.70
N VAL A 81 13.30 -17.65 -36.45
CA VAL A 81 13.96 -18.55 -35.51
C VAL A 81 12.96 -18.91 -34.42
N ILE A 82 12.61 -20.18 -34.31
CA ILE A 82 11.67 -20.71 -33.34
C ILE A 82 12.42 -21.62 -32.39
N SER A 83 12.31 -21.31 -31.08
CA SER A 83 12.98 -22.07 -30.04
C SER A 83 12.02 -22.37 -28.88
N TYR A 84 12.17 -23.60 -28.31
CA TYR A 84 11.40 -24.02 -27.15
C TYR A 84 12.26 -24.93 -26.27
N ILE A 85 12.04 -24.92 -24.94
CA ILE A 85 12.81 -25.73 -23.99
C ILE A 85 12.68 -27.22 -24.34
N SER A 86 13.80 -27.95 -24.42
CA SER A 86 13.87 -29.37 -24.77
C SER A 86 13.48 -29.69 -26.21
N TYR A 87 13.51 -28.73 -27.13
CA TYR A 87 13.29 -28.90 -28.56
C TYR A 87 14.45 -28.33 -29.38
N ASN A 88 14.68 -28.87 -30.52
CA ASN A 88 15.65 -28.37 -31.48
C ASN A 88 15.18 -27.00 -32.02
N THR A 89 16.05 -26.01 -31.99
CA THR A 89 15.75 -24.70 -32.58
C THR A 89 15.56 -24.86 -34.09
N LEU A 90 14.41 -24.42 -34.61
CA LEU A 90 14.09 -24.46 -36.02
C LEU A 90 14.24 -23.08 -36.66
N LYS A 91 14.92 -22.99 -37.78
CA LYS A 91 14.94 -21.84 -38.65
C LYS A 91 14.04 -22.10 -39.86
N VAL A 92 13.09 -21.19 -40.06
CA VAL A 92 12.24 -21.16 -41.28
C VAL A 92 12.79 -20.04 -42.16
N GLU A 93 13.52 -20.40 -43.17
CA GLU A 93 14.18 -19.49 -44.11
C GLU A 93 13.26 -19.17 -45.30
N GLU A 94 13.55 -18.05 -45.98
CA GLU A 94 12.87 -17.61 -47.19
C GLU A 94 11.35 -17.32 -47.03
N LEU A 95 10.91 -16.93 -45.82
CA LEU A 95 9.53 -16.51 -45.60
C LEU A 95 9.28 -15.13 -46.20
N VAL A 96 8.43 -15.09 -47.24
CA VAL A 96 8.14 -13.83 -47.95
C VAL A 96 7.05 -13.06 -47.22
N ILE A 97 7.40 -11.86 -46.75
CA ILE A 97 6.49 -10.92 -46.10
C ILE A 97 6.08 -9.85 -47.13
N ARG A 98 4.79 -9.72 -47.35
CA ARG A 98 4.22 -8.70 -48.24
C ARG A 98 3.63 -7.57 -47.42
N PRO A 99 3.75 -6.33 -47.89
CA PRO A 99 3.16 -5.17 -47.19
C PRO A 99 1.66 -5.34 -46.95
N ASN A 100 1.20 -5.07 -45.74
CA ASN A 100 -0.22 -5.14 -45.33
C ASN A 100 -0.88 -6.54 -45.50
N GLU A 101 -0.10 -7.62 -45.64
CA GLU A 101 -0.60 -9.01 -45.68
C GLU A 101 -0.16 -9.78 -44.44
N ILE A 102 -0.95 -10.81 -44.07
CA ILE A 102 -0.59 -11.75 -42.98
C ILE A 102 -0.07 -13.04 -43.66
N THR A 103 1.19 -13.33 -43.39
CA THR A 103 1.80 -14.61 -43.78
C THR A 103 1.49 -15.62 -42.66
N THR A 104 0.80 -16.73 -43.00
CA THR A 104 0.46 -17.78 -42.02
C THR A 104 1.39 -18.97 -42.16
N ILE A 105 1.95 -19.50 -41.05
CA ILE A 105 2.78 -20.68 -41.04
C ILE A 105 2.37 -21.65 -39.93
N GLU A 106 2.59 -22.93 -40.14
CA GLU A 106 2.47 -23.98 -39.13
C GLU A 106 3.83 -24.61 -38.94
N VAL A 107 4.29 -24.66 -37.70
CA VAL A 107 5.65 -25.10 -37.37
C VAL A 107 5.58 -26.26 -36.39
N ALA A 108 6.29 -27.37 -36.74
CA ALA A 108 6.43 -28.51 -35.85
C ALA A 108 7.90 -28.65 -35.39
N LEU A 109 8.14 -28.57 -34.08
CA LEU A 109 9.46 -28.74 -33.48
C LEU A 109 9.70 -30.21 -33.13
N ASP A 110 10.94 -30.64 -33.29
CA ASP A 110 11.41 -31.95 -32.85
C ASP A 110 11.96 -31.87 -31.45
N ALA A 111 11.54 -32.76 -30.54
CA ALA A 111 12.13 -32.90 -29.24
C ALA A 111 13.62 -33.22 -29.33
N SER A 112 14.47 -32.53 -28.60
CA SER A 112 15.91 -32.75 -28.61
C SER A 112 16.25 -33.97 -27.77
N THR A 113 16.90 -34.96 -28.42
CA THR A 113 17.46 -36.16 -27.77
C THR A 113 18.94 -36.01 -27.39
N GLU A 114 19.60 -34.95 -27.82
CA GLU A 114 20.97 -34.61 -27.45
C GLU A 114 21.01 -33.38 -26.56
N GLN A 115 21.84 -33.43 -25.50
CA GLN A 115 22.24 -32.24 -24.73
C GLN A 115 23.05 -31.29 -25.65
N LEU A 116 22.38 -30.53 -26.47
CA LEU A 116 22.99 -29.42 -27.16
C LEU A 116 23.29 -28.34 -26.12
N GLN A 117 24.50 -27.82 -26.14
CA GLN A 117 24.85 -26.57 -25.44
C GLN A 117 23.87 -25.49 -25.86
N GLU A 118 22.89 -25.31 -25.03
CA GLU A 118 21.81 -24.36 -25.22
C GLU A 118 22.41 -22.96 -25.11
N PHE A 119 22.42 -22.21 -26.19
CA PHE A 119 22.56 -20.77 -26.16
C PHE A 119 21.29 -20.22 -25.55
N ILE A 120 21.16 -20.35 -24.25
CA ILE A 120 20.09 -19.71 -23.47
C ILE A 120 20.45 -18.23 -23.37
N VAL A 121 19.98 -17.45 -24.31
CA VAL A 121 19.67 -16.05 -24.00
C VAL A 121 18.42 -16.16 -23.12
N THR A 122 18.60 -16.23 -21.83
CA THR A 122 17.55 -16.08 -20.84
C THR A 122 17.04 -14.64 -20.95
N ALA A 123 16.12 -14.39 -21.89
CA ALA A 123 15.35 -13.16 -21.84
C ALA A 123 14.56 -13.22 -20.52
N LYS A 124 14.90 -12.34 -19.55
CA LYS A 124 14.13 -12.19 -18.33
C LYS A 124 12.64 -12.08 -18.66
N ALA A 125 11.83 -12.86 -18.00
CA ALA A 125 10.39 -12.84 -18.19
C ALA A 125 9.83 -11.49 -17.73
N ASN A 126 9.10 -10.78 -18.61
CA ASN A 126 8.55 -9.45 -18.26
C ASN A 126 7.31 -9.61 -17.37
N ARG A 127 7.51 -9.64 -16.05
CA ARG A 127 6.46 -9.72 -15.04
C ARG A 127 5.62 -8.44 -14.88
N GLU A 128 5.85 -7.40 -15.66
CA GLU A 128 4.92 -6.30 -15.82
C GLU A 128 3.67 -6.73 -16.62
N SER A 129 3.80 -7.81 -17.41
CA SER A 129 2.76 -8.34 -18.27
C SER A 129 1.73 -9.17 -17.49
N GLU A 130 0.47 -8.83 -17.66
CA GLU A 130 -0.66 -9.52 -17.08
C GLU A 130 -0.77 -10.99 -17.53
N ASN A 131 -0.47 -11.27 -18.80
CA ASN A 131 -0.54 -12.61 -19.38
C ASN A 131 0.48 -13.55 -18.74
N LEU A 132 1.71 -13.08 -18.51
CA LEU A 132 2.73 -13.87 -17.85
C LEU A 132 2.37 -14.17 -16.41
N LEU A 133 1.87 -13.18 -15.67
CA LEU A 133 1.44 -13.38 -14.29
C LEU A 133 0.26 -14.34 -14.18
N LEU A 134 -0.65 -14.35 -15.17
CA LEU A 134 -1.74 -15.31 -15.23
C LEU A 134 -1.25 -16.74 -15.52
N LEU A 135 -0.22 -16.87 -16.37
CA LEU A 135 0.44 -18.15 -16.62
C LEU A 135 1.17 -18.65 -15.35
N GLU A 136 1.92 -17.79 -14.66
CA GLU A 136 2.55 -18.12 -13.38
C GLU A 136 1.50 -18.53 -12.33
N GLN A 137 0.36 -17.83 -12.26
CA GLN A 137 -0.77 -18.20 -11.40
C GLN A 137 -1.33 -19.59 -11.76
N LYS A 138 -1.43 -19.93 -13.04
CA LYS A 138 -1.88 -21.26 -13.50
C LYS A 138 -0.91 -22.36 -13.07
N GLN A 139 0.40 -22.12 -13.16
CA GLN A 139 1.44 -23.10 -12.78
C GLN A 139 1.60 -23.21 -11.26
N SER A 140 1.34 -22.13 -10.51
CA SER A 140 1.51 -22.11 -9.05
C SER A 140 0.65 -23.16 -8.34
N LEU A 141 1.23 -23.81 -7.32
CA LEU A 141 0.53 -24.69 -6.38
C LEU A 141 -0.25 -23.88 -5.34
N LEU A 142 0.27 -22.70 -4.98
CA LEU A 142 -0.32 -21.79 -4.01
C LEU A 142 -1.40 -20.90 -4.64
N ALA A 143 -2.38 -20.50 -3.86
CA ALA A 143 -3.38 -19.50 -4.23
C ALA A 143 -2.78 -18.09 -4.16
N VAL A 144 -2.04 -17.68 -5.18
CA VAL A 144 -1.44 -16.34 -5.30
C VAL A 144 -2.21 -15.52 -6.33
N LYS A 145 -2.34 -14.22 -6.08
CA LYS A 145 -2.82 -13.25 -7.07
C LYS A 145 -1.75 -12.18 -7.28
N ALA A 146 -1.37 -11.95 -8.52
CA ALA A 146 -0.42 -10.90 -8.88
C ALA A 146 -1.06 -9.87 -9.82
N LEU A 147 -0.61 -8.61 -9.70
CA LEU A 147 -0.99 -7.48 -10.54
C LEU A 147 0.28 -6.87 -11.12
N GLY A 148 0.40 -6.85 -12.46
CA GLY A 148 1.56 -6.31 -13.15
C GLY A 148 1.46 -4.80 -13.40
N ALA A 149 2.60 -4.13 -13.57
CA ALA A 149 2.68 -2.69 -13.80
C ALA A 149 1.85 -2.23 -15.01
N MET A 150 1.76 -3.04 -16.07
CA MET A 150 0.94 -2.70 -17.24
C MET A 150 -0.55 -2.65 -16.91
N GLU A 151 -1.06 -3.59 -16.09
CA GLU A 151 -2.45 -3.57 -15.61
C GLU A 151 -2.71 -2.37 -14.70
N LEU A 152 -1.79 -2.11 -13.74
CA LEU A 152 -1.88 -0.96 -12.83
C LEU A 152 -1.93 0.37 -13.60
N SER A 153 -1.06 0.52 -14.58
CA SER A 153 -1.03 1.71 -15.44
C SER A 153 -2.32 1.88 -16.22
N ARG A 154 -2.86 0.81 -16.82
CA ARG A 154 -4.13 0.84 -17.56
C ARG A 154 -5.32 1.26 -16.71
N LYS A 155 -5.38 0.78 -15.46
CA LYS A 155 -6.43 1.13 -14.48
C LYS A 155 -6.18 2.48 -13.79
N GLY A 156 -5.08 3.19 -14.11
CA GLY A 156 -4.73 4.49 -13.54
C GLY A 156 -4.31 4.45 -12.08
N ILE A 157 -3.96 3.29 -11.59
CA ILE A 157 -3.51 3.06 -10.21
C ILE A 157 -2.13 3.70 -10.06
N SER A 158 -1.92 4.47 -8.99
CA SER A 158 -0.71 5.27 -8.77
C SER A 158 0.22 4.72 -7.70
N ASN A 159 -0.26 3.84 -6.81
CA ASN A 159 0.53 3.29 -5.71
C ASN A 159 0.09 1.88 -5.32
N ALA A 160 0.88 1.24 -4.45
CA ALA A 160 0.64 -0.14 -4.02
C ALA A 160 -0.66 -0.29 -3.19
N GLU A 161 -1.05 0.69 -2.36
CA GLU A 161 -2.32 0.64 -1.60
C GLU A 161 -3.53 0.51 -2.53
N ALA A 162 -3.58 1.38 -3.55
CA ALA A 162 -4.66 1.36 -4.53
C ALA A 162 -4.64 0.08 -5.39
N ALA A 163 -3.46 -0.48 -5.66
CA ALA A 163 -3.28 -1.72 -6.41
C ALA A 163 -3.83 -2.93 -5.63
N VAL A 164 -3.39 -3.11 -4.40
CA VAL A 164 -3.78 -4.24 -3.55
C VAL A 164 -5.29 -4.22 -3.26
N ALA A 165 -5.88 -3.02 -3.13
CA ALA A 165 -7.32 -2.85 -2.94
C ALA A 165 -8.20 -3.30 -4.13
N GLN A 166 -7.61 -3.57 -5.32
CA GLN A 166 -8.34 -4.15 -6.46
C GLN A 166 -8.50 -5.68 -6.37
N ILE A 167 -7.76 -6.32 -5.48
CA ILE A 167 -7.78 -7.77 -5.32
C ILE A 167 -9.04 -8.19 -4.52
N SER A 168 -9.66 -9.32 -4.90
CA SER A 168 -10.80 -9.88 -4.17
C SER A 168 -10.51 -10.03 -2.68
N GLY A 169 -11.49 -9.79 -1.81
CA GLY A 169 -11.32 -9.90 -0.36
C GLY A 169 -10.40 -8.84 0.27
N VAL A 170 -10.02 -7.80 -0.46
CA VAL A 170 -9.20 -6.70 0.04
C VAL A 170 -9.98 -5.39 0.03
N SER A 171 -9.90 -4.62 1.13
CA SER A 171 -10.49 -3.28 1.23
C SER A 171 -9.50 -2.31 1.87
N LYS A 172 -9.59 -1.03 1.49
CA LYS A 172 -8.80 0.03 2.12
C LYS A 172 -9.28 0.30 3.54
N GLN A 173 -8.33 0.63 4.40
CA GLN A 173 -8.60 1.20 5.72
C GLN A 173 -8.38 2.71 5.63
N GLU A 174 -9.44 3.47 5.81
CA GLU A 174 -9.35 4.93 5.70
C GLU A 174 -8.50 5.53 6.81
N GLY A 175 -7.62 6.46 6.44
CA GLY A 175 -6.70 7.15 7.37
C GLY A 175 -5.42 6.39 7.71
N VAL A 176 -5.33 5.09 7.40
CA VAL A 176 -4.20 4.21 7.78
C VAL A 176 -3.22 3.96 6.63
N LYS A 177 -3.67 4.21 5.37
CA LYS A 177 -2.88 3.95 4.15
C LYS A 177 -2.45 2.48 3.98
N ASN A 178 -3.17 1.56 4.64
CA ASN A 178 -3.03 0.12 4.60
C ASN A 178 -4.35 -0.55 4.21
N VAL A 179 -4.40 -1.87 4.24
CA VAL A 179 -5.53 -2.66 3.76
C VAL A 179 -5.99 -3.70 4.78
N PHE A 180 -7.29 -4.00 4.74
CA PHE A 180 -7.83 -5.23 5.31
C PHE A 180 -7.80 -6.33 4.26
N VAL A 181 -7.34 -7.52 4.62
CA VAL A 181 -7.41 -8.72 3.78
C VAL A 181 -8.31 -9.75 4.44
N ARG A 182 -9.42 -10.09 3.77
CA ARG A 182 -10.44 -10.99 4.34
C ARG A 182 -10.93 -10.55 5.72
N GLY A 183 -11.06 -9.23 5.92
CA GLY A 183 -11.47 -8.64 7.19
C GLY A 183 -10.36 -8.54 8.25
N LEU A 184 -9.16 -9.06 8.01
CA LEU A 184 -8.02 -8.94 8.90
C LEU A 184 -7.22 -7.67 8.57
N GLY A 185 -7.08 -6.77 9.54
CA GLY A 185 -6.41 -5.48 9.41
C GLY A 185 -4.89 -5.57 9.35
N ASP A 186 -4.24 -4.41 9.38
CA ASP A 186 -2.80 -4.22 9.22
C ASP A 186 -1.94 -5.18 10.05
N ARG A 187 -2.24 -5.35 11.34
CA ARG A 187 -1.46 -6.20 12.26
C ARG A 187 -1.36 -7.67 11.83
N TYR A 188 -2.31 -8.16 11.03
CA TYR A 188 -2.34 -9.54 10.54
C TYR A 188 -1.69 -9.71 9.18
N ASN A 189 -1.38 -8.62 8.47
CA ASN A 189 -0.72 -8.66 7.17
C ASN A 189 0.79 -8.53 7.32
N ALA A 190 1.53 -8.85 6.26
CA ALA A 190 2.97 -8.63 6.18
C ALA A 190 3.33 -8.04 4.82
N THR A 191 4.09 -6.94 4.81
CA THR A 191 4.57 -6.28 3.59
C THR A 191 6.02 -6.63 3.34
N TYR A 192 6.28 -7.07 2.11
CA TYR A 192 7.60 -7.47 1.62
C TYR A 192 7.97 -6.61 0.40
N LEU A 193 9.26 -6.46 0.20
CA LEU A 193 9.85 -5.92 -1.03
C LEU A 193 10.88 -6.93 -1.53
N ASN A 194 10.69 -7.44 -2.76
CA ASN A 194 11.56 -8.45 -3.37
C ASN A 194 11.79 -9.69 -2.48
N GLY A 195 10.72 -10.15 -1.80
CA GLY A 195 10.77 -11.32 -0.92
C GLY A 195 11.40 -11.08 0.46
N PHE A 196 11.72 -9.84 0.84
CA PHE A 196 12.20 -9.48 2.19
C PHE A 196 11.19 -8.61 2.91
N PRO A 197 10.94 -8.84 4.22
CA PRO A 197 10.07 -7.96 5.01
C PRO A 197 10.69 -6.58 5.14
N ILE A 198 9.84 -5.55 5.22
CA ILE A 198 10.26 -4.16 5.37
C ILE A 198 9.68 -3.53 6.64
N PRO A 199 10.36 -2.53 7.26
CA PRO A 199 9.95 -1.88 8.50
C PRO A 199 8.70 -1.01 8.31
N SER A 200 8.01 -0.67 9.40
CA SER A 200 6.92 0.31 9.42
C SER A 200 7.45 1.73 9.54
N ASP A 201 6.74 2.68 8.96
CA ASP A 201 6.99 4.13 9.05
C ASP A 201 6.19 4.82 10.18
N ASP A 202 5.33 4.08 10.86
CA ASP A 202 4.45 4.60 11.91
C ASP A 202 4.41 3.64 13.10
N PRO A 203 4.64 4.12 14.35
CA PRO A 203 4.59 3.28 15.53
C PRO A 203 3.21 2.65 15.80
N GLU A 204 2.13 3.16 15.21
CA GLU A 204 0.77 2.63 15.37
C GLU A 204 0.47 1.43 14.46
N TYR A 205 1.28 1.18 13.41
CA TYR A 205 1.01 0.16 12.41
C TYR A 205 2.17 -0.83 12.25
N LYS A 206 1.84 -2.08 11.93
CA LYS A 206 2.83 -3.15 11.72
C LYS A 206 3.55 -2.99 10.38
N ASN A 207 2.81 -2.59 9.37
CA ASN A 207 3.32 -2.48 8.01
C ASN A 207 3.49 -1.03 7.61
N ILE A 208 4.45 -0.80 6.74
CA ILE A 208 4.67 0.49 6.10
C ILE A 208 3.43 0.93 5.32
N ALA A 209 3.20 2.23 5.24
CA ALA A 209 2.15 2.81 4.42
C ALA A 209 2.34 2.43 2.94
N LEU A 210 1.43 1.64 2.39
CA LEU A 210 1.54 1.10 1.03
C LEU A 210 1.46 2.20 -0.04
N ASP A 211 0.93 3.39 0.28
CA ASP A 211 0.91 4.52 -0.64
C ASP A 211 2.29 5.15 -0.89
N MET A 212 3.31 4.81 -0.07
CA MET A 212 4.70 5.23 -0.30
C MET A 212 5.32 4.58 -1.54
N PHE A 213 4.82 3.43 -1.98
CA PHE A 213 5.31 2.71 -3.16
C PHE A 213 4.53 3.12 -4.40
N GLU A 214 5.09 4.05 -5.17
CA GLU A 214 4.50 4.50 -6.44
C GLU A 214 4.65 3.43 -7.53
N THR A 215 3.65 3.35 -8.44
CA THR A 215 3.63 2.31 -9.49
C THR A 215 4.80 2.37 -10.47
N ASP A 216 5.48 3.50 -10.56
CA ASP A 216 6.64 3.68 -11.46
C ASP A 216 7.86 2.86 -11.03
N MET A 217 7.97 2.51 -9.75
CA MET A 217 9.01 1.61 -9.23
C MET A 217 8.61 0.13 -9.22
N ILE A 218 7.34 -0.17 -9.44
CA ILE A 218 6.76 -1.50 -9.26
C ILE A 218 6.79 -2.26 -10.58
N GLN A 219 7.33 -3.47 -10.56
CA GLN A 219 7.20 -4.44 -11.65
C GLN A 219 5.87 -5.20 -11.54
N ASN A 220 5.60 -5.74 -10.36
CA ASN A 220 4.34 -6.39 -10.01
C ASN A 220 4.13 -6.37 -8.48
N ILE A 221 2.89 -6.62 -8.06
CA ILE A 221 2.54 -6.84 -6.66
C ILE A 221 1.87 -8.20 -6.57
N SER A 222 2.39 -9.08 -5.72
CA SER A 222 1.75 -10.35 -5.41
C SER A 222 1.09 -10.32 -4.04
N VAL A 223 -0.11 -10.89 -3.94
CA VAL A 223 -0.84 -11.05 -2.67
C VAL A 223 -1.10 -12.53 -2.46
N GLN A 224 -0.44 -13.06 -1.47
CA GLN A 224 -0.53 -14.47 -1.07
C GLN A 224 -1.35 -14.57 0.21
N LYS A 225 -2.56 -15.11 0.11
CA LYS A 225 -3.52 -15.25 1.22
C LYS A 225 -3.40 -16.58 1.97
N ALA A 226 -2.69 -17.55 1.40
CA ALA A 226 -2.32 -18.82 2.03
C ALA A 226 -0.86 -18.75 2.50
N PHE A 227 -0.56 -19.31 3.66
CA PHE A 227 0.80 -19.34 4.20
C PHE A 227 1.74 -20.21 3.36
N SER A 228 2.96 -19.74 3.14
CA SER A 228 4.08 -20.48 2.58
C SER A 228 5.25 -20.50 3.55
N ALA A 229 5.94 -21.64 3.64
CA ALA A 229 7.12 -21.77 4.50
C ALA A 229 8.30 -20.87 4.06
N THR A 230 8.30 -20.42 2.79
CA THR A 230 9.31 -19.52 2.23
C THR A 230 9.16 -18.06 2.67
N HIS A 231 8.06 -17.71 3.35
CA HIS A 231 7.85 -16.42 4.00
C HIS A 231 7.85 -16.58 5.52
N GLY A 232 8.03 -15.49 6.26
CA GLY A 232 7.96 -15.53 7.72
C GLY A 232 6.61 -15.99 8.25
N GLY A 233 6.58 -16.63 9.42
CA GLY A 233 5.34 -17.13 10.04
C GLY A 233 4.45 -16.06 10.66
N ASP A 234 4.95 -14.83 10.86
CA ASP A 234 4.23 -13.70 11.46
C ASP A 234 3.25 -13.06 10.45
N VAL A 235 2.25 -13.84 10.03
CA VAL A 235 1.23 -13.42 9.07
C VAL A 235 -0.08 -14.18 9.27
N GLY A 236 -1.19 -13.46 9.42
CA GLY A 236 -2.54 -14.03 9.59
C GLY A 236 -3.48 -13.75 8.41
N GLY A 237 -3.33 -12.58 7.78
CA GLY A 237 -4.14 -12.13 6.66
C GLY A 237 -3.54 -12.54 5.32
N ALA A 238 -2.55 -11.79 4.85
CA ALA A 238 -1.81 -12.05 3.62
C ALA A 238 -0.37 -11.52 3.68
N VAL A 239 0.50 -12.10 2.86
CA VAL A 239 1.76 -11.51 2.45
C VAL A 239 1.51 -10.66 1.20
N ILE A 240 1.87 -9.39 1.27
CA ILE A 240 1.86 -8.43 0.16
C ILE A 240 3.31 -8.23 -0.26
N ASP A 241 3.73 -8.81 -1.37
CA ASP A 241 5.10 -8.72 -1.85
C ASP A 241 5.16 -7.80 -3.08
N ILE A 242 5.89 -6.71 -2.96
CA ILE A 242 6.12 -5.71 -3.99
C ILE A 242 7.43 -6.07 -4.69
N SER A 243 7.38 -6.41 -5.97
CA SER A 243 8.57 -6.59 -6.78
C SER A 243 8.98 -5.27 -7.42
N SER A 244 10.22 -4.86 -7.21
CA SER A 244 10.78 -3.65 -7.80
C SER A 244 11.02 -3.81 -9.31
N LYS A 245 11.00 -2.69 -10.01
CA LYS A 245 11.20 -2.65 -11.46
C LYS A 245 12.62 -3.06 -11.84
N GLU A 246 12.72 -3.82 -12.92
CA GLU A 246 13.95 -4.25 -13.56
C GLU A 246 14.03 -3.72 -15.00
N LEU A 247 15.23 -3.69 -15.58
CA LEU A 247 15.41 -3.31 -16.96
C LEU A 247 14.97 -4.43 -17.91
N PHE A 248 14.07 -4.11 -18.83
CA PHE A 248 13.71 -4.94 -19.97
C PHE A 248 14.26 -4.33 -21.27
N GLY A 249 14.92 -5.15 -22.09
CA GLY A 249 15.56 -4.73 -23.32
C GLY A 249 16.96 -4.17 -23.10
N GLU A 250 17.52 -3.55 -24.14
CA GLU A 250 18.93 -3.10 -24.13
C GLU A 250 19.12 -1.74 -23.48
N LYS A 251 18.15 -0.86 -23.59
CA LYS A 251 18.19 0.51 -23.06
C LYS A 251 16.80 1.03 -22.73
N LEU A 252 16.74 1.93 -21.76
CA LEU A 252 15.56 2.70 -21.37
C LEU A 252 15.98 4.11 -21.04
N LEU A 253 15.26 5.09 -21.54
CA LEU A 253 15.28 6.46 -21.05
C LEU A 253 13.88 7.03 -21.20
N ASP A 254 13.18 7.20 -20.08
CA ASP A 254 11.83 7.75 -19.99
C ASP A 254 11.81 8.92 -19.03
N ILE A 255 11.17 10.01 -19.45
CA ILE A 255 10.94 11.20 -18.62
C ILE A 255 9.45 11.44 -18.57
N SER A 256 8.91 11.59 -17.37
CA SER A 256 7.49 11.87 -17.14
C SER A 256 7.27 13.16 -16.37
N LEU A 257 6.19 13.85 -16.72
CA LEU A 257 5.69 15.05 -16.05
C LEU A 257 4.20 14.85 -15.76
N SER A 258 3.76 15.24 -14.58
CA SER A 258 2.35 15.21 -14.22
C SER A 258 1.92 16.51 -13.55
N GLY A 259 0.63 16.82 -13.69
CA GLY A 259 -0.01 17.94 -13.00
C GLY A 259 -1.46 17.61 -12.69
N GLY A 260 -1.99 18.16 -11.60
CA GLY A 260 -3.35 17.86 -11.18
C GLY A 260 -4.01 18.97 -10.36
N VAL A 261 -5.32 18.84 -10.20
CA VAL A 261 -6.12 19.73 -9.35
C VAL A 261 -7.22 18.92 -8.66
N ASN A 262 -7.56 19.31 -7.44
CA ASN A 262 -8.66 18.73 -6.68
C ASN A 262 -9.76 19.77 -6.45
N THR A 263 -11.03 19.39 -6.68
CA THR A 263 -12.17 20.29 -6.53
C THR A 263 -12.40 20.77 -5.10
N SER A 264 -11.97 20.00 -4.10
CA SER A 264 -12.08 20.43 -2.69
C SER A 264 -11.04 21.49 -2.32
N VAL A 265 -9.92 21.54 -3.04
CA VAL A 265 -8.84 22.54 -2.85
C VAL A 265 -9.19 23.85 -3.56
N MET A 266 -9.90 23.75 -4.69
CA MET A 266 -10.26 24.91 -5.50
C MET A 266 -11.37 25.76 -4.85
N GLY A 267 -11.05 27.02 -4.57
CA GLY A 267 -12.02 27.97 -4.01
C GLY A 267 -12.10 28.01 -2.49
N ASN A 268 -11.32 27.19 -1.80
CA ASN A 268 -11.16 27.19 -0.35
C ASN A 268 -9.82 27.83 0.04
N THR A 269 -9.75 28.41 1.24
CA THR A 269 -8.48 28.87 1.80
C THR A 269 -7.69 27.63 2.22
N PHE A 270 -6.53 27.46 1.58
CA PHE A 270 -5.61 26.35 1.87
C PHE A 270 -4.50 26.84 2.79
N TYR A 271 -4.20 26.07 3.84
CA TYR A 271 -3.17 26.40 4.82
C TYR A 271 -2.04 25.38 4.80
N ARG A 272 -0.82 25.85 5.08
CA ARG A 272 0.34 25.00 5.35
C ARG A 272 0.99 25.39 6.69
N GLN A 273 1.64 24.45 7.31
CA GLN A 273 2.42 24.69 8.50
C GLN A 273 3.77 25.36 8.20
N ASP A 274 4.38 25.98 9.21
CA ASP A 274 5.78 26.42 9.17
C ASP A 274 6.73 25.26 9.53
N GLY A 275 7.96 25.31 9.03
CA GLY A 275 9.03 24.36 9.38
C GLY A 275 9.35 23.33 8.33
N THR A 276 8.58 23.20 7.25
CA THR A 276 8.84 22.26 6.15
C THR A 276 9.14 23.01 4.85
N ASN A 277 10.19 22.59 4.13
CA ASN A 277 10.57 23.18 2.86
C ASN A 277 9.79 22.57 1.67
N TYR A 278 10.09 23.01 0.44
CA TYR A 278 9.45 22.51 -0.78
C TYR A 278 9.63 21.00 -1.00
N PHE A 279 10.78 20.45 -0.65
CA PHE A 279 11.05 19.02 -0.78
C PHE A 279 10.51 18.18 0.38
N GLY A 280 9.68 18.75 1.26
CA GLY A 280 9.10 18.02 2.39
C GLY A 280 10.09 17.81 3.55
N ILE A 281 11.30 18.35 3.51
CA ILE A 281 12.26 18.22 4.60
C ILE A 281 11.86 19.16 5.73
N SER A 282 11.55 18.57 6.89
CA SER A 282 11.11 19.31 8.07
C SER A 282 12.28 19.68 8.98
N ARG A 283 12.23 20.89 9.55
CA ARG A 283 13.13 21.29 10.63
C ARG A 283 12.67 20.65 11.93
N THR A 284 13.55 19.92 12.59
CA THR A 284 13.37 19.46 13.96
C THR A 284 14.11 20.44 14.86
N GLN A 285 13.39 21.16 15.70
CA GLN A 285 13.99 22.05 16.69
C GLN A 285 13.25 21.89 17.99
N GLU A 286 13.71 20.95 18.79
CA GLU A 286 13.41 20.90 20.20
C GLU A 286 14.19 22.01 20.92
N PRO A 287 13.64 22.61 21.97
CA PRO A 287 14.43 23.42 22.88
C PRO A 287 15.63 22.64 23.38
N ALA A 288 16.78 23.29 23.53
CA ALA A 288 17.99 22.66 24.04
C ALA A 288 17.74 22.00 25.40
N ASP A 289 18.32 20.81 25.61
CA ASP A 289 18.19 20.04 26.84
C ASP A 289 18.42 20.87 28.09
N GLY A 290 17.53 20.76 29.08
CA GLY A 290 17.63 21.35 30.38
C GLY A 290 17.20 22.79 30.49
N THR A 291 16.78 23.45 29.44
CA THR A 291 16.37 24.86 29.47
C THR A 291 14.97 25.08 30.09
N TYR A 292 14.13 24.03 30.06
CA TYR A 292 12.75 24.07 30.56
C TYR A 292 12.44 22.87 31.43
N SER A 293 12.82 22.92 32.71
CA SER A 293 12.26 22.01 33.71
C SER A 293 10.91 22.56 34.18
N ALA A 294 10.02 21.69 34.63
CA ALA A 294 8.77 22.08 35.28
C ALA A 294 9.07 23.16 36.32
N PHE A 295 8.37 24.31 36.26
CA PHE A 295 8.50 25.46 37.18
C PHE A 295 9.74 26.36 37.05
N THR A 296 10.55 26.24 35.98
CA THR A 296 11.69 27.14 35.79
C THR A 296 11.20 28.51 35.34
N LYS A 297 11.53 29.54 36.11
CA LYS A 297 11.34 30.94 35.70
C LYS A 297 12.45 31.29 34.72
N LEU A 298 12.05 31.68 33.51
CA LEU A 298 13.00 32.22 32.53
C LEU A 298 13.47 33.61 32.98
N PRO A 299 14.77 33.96 32.77
CA PRO A 299 15.25 35.35 33.00
C PRO A 299 14.44 36.34 32.17
N ALA A 300 14.27 37.56 32.70
CA ALA A 300 13.59 38.63 31.98
C ALA A 300 14.24 38.89 30.63
N GLY A 301 13.43 38.96 29.57
CA GLY A 301 13.90 39.20 28.19
C GLY A 301 14.44 37.97 27.47
N THR A 302 14.26 36.74 28.01
CA THR A 302 14.60 35.50 27.29
C THR A 302 13.80 35.39 25.98
N PRO A 303 14.43 35.29 24.84
CA PRO A 303 13.71 35.16 23.56
C PRO A 303 12.96 33.84 23.49
N TYR A 304 11.82 33.87 22.84
CA TYR A 304 11.09 32.65 22.46
C TYR A 304 11.98 31.75 21.59
N GLN A 305 12.12 30.49 22.00
CA GLN A 305 13.15 29.60 21.39
C GLN A 305 12.63 28.65 20.31
N PHE A 306 11.32 28.54 20.10
CA PHE A 306 10.81 27.72 19.01
C PHE A 306 10.90 28.47 17.69
N GLN A 307 11.61 27.91 16.72
CA GLN A 307 11.78 28.58 15.42
C GLN A 307 10.58 28.40 14.48
N ASN A 308 9.84 27.30 14.63
CA ASN A 308 8.66 27.06 13.83
C ASN A 308 7.48 27.88 14.38
N LYS A 309 6.86 28.65 13.52
CA LYS A 309 5.74 29.51 13.86
C LYS A 309 4.48 28.70 14.15
N LEU A 310 3.65 29.20 15.08
CA LEU A 310 2.34 28.64 15.38
C LEU A 310 1.28 29.02 14.36
N GLN A 311 1.39 30.25 13.81
CA GLN A 311 0.43 30.74 12.82
C GLN A 311 0.55 29.94 11.53
N PRO A 312 -0.48 29.18 11.10
CA PRO A 312 -0.47 28.52 9.81
C PRO A 312 -0.49 29.56 8.68
N LYS A 313 0.24 29.30 7.60
CA LYS A 313 0.36 30.24 6.49
C LYS A 313 -0.64 29.89 5.39
N PRO A 314 -1.40 30.87 4.86
CA PRO A 314 -2.21 30.63 3.67
C PRO A 314 -1.29 30.28 2.49
N TYR A 315 -1.73 29.32 1.68
CA TYR A 315 -1.00 28.83 0.51
C TYR A 315 -1.87 28.97 -0.74
N ASN A 316 -1.50 29.89 -1.62
CA ASN A 316 -2.36 30.37 -2.71
C ASN A 316 -2.30 29.55 -4.00
N ARG A 317 -1.43 28.55 -4.11
CA ARG A 317 -1.24 27.76 -5.34
C ARG A 317 -1.09 26.27 -5.07
N PRO A 318 -2.11 25.62 -4.49
CA PRO A 318 -2.08 24.19 -4.25
C PRO A 318 -2.41 23.40 -5.53
N ILE A 319 -1.38 23.21 -6.39
CA ILE A 319 -1.46 22.47 -7.65
C ILE A 319 -0.58 21.23 -7.50
N ASP A 320 -1.18 20.06 -7.72
CA ASP A 320 -0.46 18.79 -7.73
C ASP A 320 0.49 18.74 -8.92
N HIS A 321 1.69 18.25 -8.69
CA HIS A 321 2.68 18.09 -9.75
C HIS A 321 3.67 16.99 -9.43
N GLY A 322 4.23 16.39 -10.48
CA GLY A 322 5.23 15.34 -10.34
C GLY A 322 6.17 15.28 -11.51
N PHE A 323 7.36 14.76 -11.25
CA PHE A 323 8.41 14.50 -12.21
C PHE A 323 8.94 13.07 -12.00
N GLY A 324 9.14 12.34 -13.10
CA GLY A 324 9.72 10.98 -13.08
C GLY A 324 10.82 10.83 -14.12
N LEU A 325 11.82 10.04 -13.78
CA LEU A 325 12.93 9.63 -14.63
C LEU A 325 13.15 8.13 -14.50
N SER A 326 13.22 7.42 -15.63
CA SER A 326 13.71 6.05 -15.68
C SER A 326 14.82 5.95 -16.71
N ALA A 327 15.99 5.48 -16.31
CA ALA A 327 17.15 5.30 -17.18
C ALA A 327 17.81 3.95 -16.94
N GLY A 328 18.08 3.20 -18.02
CA GLY A 328 18.70 1.90 -17.87
C GLY A 328 19.50 1.47 -19.10
N LYS A 329 20.46 0.59 -18.89
CA LYS A 329 21.29 0.03 -19.96
C LYS A 329 21.76 -1.37 -19.64
N LEU A 330 21.73 -2.23 -20.64
CA LEU A 330 22.30 -3.57 -20.61
C LEU A 330 23.71 -3.54 -21.22
N PHE A 331 24.66 -4.10 -20.50
CA PHE A 331 26.05 -4.26 -20.91
C PHE A 331 26.34 -5.75 -21.07
N ASN A 332 26.64 -6.18 -22.29
CA ASN A 332 27.01 -7.56 -22.59
C ASN A 332 28.53 -7.65 -22.73
N PHE A 333 29.16 -8.58 -22.02
CA PHE A 333 30.60 -8.84 -22.10
C PHE A 333 30.88 -10.35 -22.03
N SER A 334 31.23 -10.94 -23.18
CA SER A 334 31.42 -12.36 -23.36
C SER A 334 30.14 -13.17 -22.97
N GLU A 335 30.23 -14.05 -21.97
CA GLU A 335 29.10 -14.88 -21.49
C GLU A 335 28.34 -14.24 -20.33
N ASN A 336 28.69 -13.01 -19.96
CA ASN A 336 28.08 -12.31 -18.83
C ASN A 336 27.27 -11.10 -19.32
N ALA A 337 26.29 -10.69 -18.54
CA ALA A 337 25.50 -9.49 -18.81
C ALA A 337 25.25 -8.70 -17.50
N LEU A 338 25.46 -7.39 -17.57
CA LEU A 338 25.15 -6.46 -16.47
C LEU A 338 24.01 -5.55 -16.89
N SER A 339 22.90 -5.63 -16.21
CA SER A 339 21.74 -4.73 -16.36
C SER A 339 21.77 -3.69 -15.25
N LEU A 340 21.67 -2.43 -15.60
CA LEU A 340 21.53 -1.30 -14.67
C LEU A 340 20.25 -0.53 -14.96
N LEU A 341 19.46 -0.25 -13.92
CA LEU A 341 18.27 0.58 -13.98
C LEU A 341 18.25 1.57 -12.84
N LEU A 342 18.00 2.83 -13.16
CA LEU A 342 17.71 3.91 -12.22
C LEU A 342 16.28 4.39 -12.46
N VAL A 343 15.46 4.45 -11.42
CA VAL A 343 14.15 5.10 -11.41
C VAL A 343 14.14 6.16 -10.32
N ALA A 344 13.70 7.36 -10.63
CA ALA A 344 13.60 8.45 -9.66
C ALA A 344 12.31 9.23 -9.87
N ASN A 345 11.60 9.54 -8.78
CA ASN A 345 10.35 10.28 -8.78
C ASN A 345 10.34 11.37 -7.72
N HIS A 346 9.62 12.45 -8.04
CA HIS A 346 9.22 13.48 -7.09
C HIS A 346 7.77 13.84 -7.34
N SER A 347 6.95 13.88 -6.27
CA SER A 347 5.55 14.27 -6.35
C SER A 347 5.12 15.14 -5.18
N ILE A 348 4.18 16.04 -5.42
CA ILE A 348 3.49 16.87 -4.42
C ILE A 348 2.01 16.81 -4.71
N ASP A 349 1.23 16.37 -3.72
CA ASP A 349 -0.22 16.25 -3.76
C ASP A 349 -0.87 17.14 -2.70
N HIS A 350 -2.02 17.74 -3.02
CA HIS A 350 -2.79 18.59 -2.12
C HIS A 350 -4.20 18.05 -1.92
N SER A 351 -4.65 18.05 -0.69
CA SER A 351 -5.99 17.63 -0.32
C SER A 351 -6.59 18.63 0.68
N HIS A 352 -7.88 18.87 0.58
CA HIS A 352 -8.63 19.71 1.50
C HIS A 352 -9.95 19.05 1.82
N THR A 353 -10.34 19.04 3.10
CA THR A 353 -11.60 18.45 3.57
C THR A 353 -12.26 19.35 4.59
N GLU A 354 -13.57 19.45 4.52
CA GLU A 354 -14.39 19.96 5.64
C GLU A 354 -14.73 18.76 6.52
N GLN A 355 -14.22 18.77 7.76
CA GLN A 355 -14.37 17.65 8.70
C GLN A 355 -15.44 17.97 9.74
N LEU A 356 -16.27 16.96 10.05
CA LEU A 356 -17.14 16.90 11.21
C LEU A 356 -16.63 15.81 12.14
N ASN A 357 -16.35 16.17 13.41
CA ASN A 357 -15.91 15.23 14.45
C ASN A 357 -16.80 15.39 15.69
N ARG A 358 -17.44 14.29 16.10
CA ARG A 358 -18.37 14.24 17.23
C ARG A 358 -18.07 13.07 18.13
N THR A 359 -18.32 13.26 19.41
CA THR A 359 -18.30 12.22 20.43
C THR A 359 -19.63 12.24 21.15
N LEU A 360 -20.33 11.11 21.22
CA LEU A 360 -21.59 11.00 21.97
C LEU A 360 -21.31 11.09 23.47
N ALA A 361 -22.13 11.87 24.15
CA ALA A 361 -22.12 11.91 25.61
C ALA A 361 -22.89 10.70 26.19
N PRO A 362 -22.48 10.16 27.35
CA PRO A 362 -23.17 9.01 27.97
C PRO A 362 -24.64 9.23 28.32
N ILE A 363 -25.07 10.46 28.51
CA ILE A 363 -26.42 10.85 28.92
C ILE A 363 -27.25 11.46 27.76
N GLY A 364 -26.81 11.27 26.52
CA GLY A 364 -27.43 11.83 25.30
C GLY A 364 -26.79 13.15 24.87
N GLY A 365 -26.95 13.49 23.58
CA GLY A 365 -26.26 14.63 22.98
C GLY A 365 -24.79 14.35 22.65
N PHE A 366 -24.03 15.40 22.43
CA PHE A 366 -22.59 15.32 22.10
C PHE A 366 -21.74 15.95 23.21
N SER A 367 -20.69 15.26 23.64
CA SER A 367 -19.64 15.83 24.47
C SER A 367 -18.62 16.63 23.63
N VAL A 368 -18.49 16.27 22.34
CA VAL A 368 -17.67 17.00 21.35
C VAL A 368 -18.51 17.14 20.07
N ASP A 369 -18.58 18.34 19.50
CA ASP A 369 -19.16 18.62 18.18
C ASP A 369 -18.33 19.69 17.48
N LEU A 370 -17.28 19.26 16.78
CA LEU A 370 -16.30 20.11 16.11
C LEU A 370 -16.40 20.00 14.60
N LYS A 371 -16.38 21.14 13.92
CA LYS A 371 -16.39 21.20 12.46
C LYS A 371 -15.39 22.22 11.93
N GLY A 372 -14.76 21.93 10.78
CA GLY A 372 -13.92 22.89 10.08
C GLY A 372 -12.99 22.27 9.06
N PRO A 373 -12.16 23.11 8.41
CA PRO A 373 -11.25 22.70 7.34
C PRO A 373 -10.02 21.95 7.85
N ASN A 374 -9.57 21.01 7.04
CA ASN A 374 -8.27 20.37 7.12
C ASN A 374 -7.58 20.45 5.75
N SER A 375 -6.40 21.03 5.71
CA SER A 375 -5.54 21.13 4.52
C SER A 375 -4.36 20.19 4.67
N GLU A 376 -4.09 19.36 3.65
CA GLU A 376 -3.03 18.36 3.67
C GLU A 376 -2.12 18.50 2.46
N ILE A 377 -0.80 18.43 2.67
CA ILE A 377 0.23 18.40 1.63
C ILE A 377 1.04 17.11 1.82
N THR A 378 1.09 16.29 0.79
CA THR A 378 1.94 15.11 0.76
C THR A 378 3.05 15.30 -0.28
N THR A 379 4.30 15.23 0.17
CA THR A 379 5.50 15.33 -0.69
C THR A 379 6.23 14.01 -0.65
N ARG A 380 6.57 13.44 -1.82
CA ARG A 380 7.32 12.19 -1.92
C ARG A 380 8.51 12.34 -2.86
N GLN A 381 9.62 11.72 -2.50
CA GLN A 381 10.77 11.46 -3.36
C GLN A 381 11.11 9.99 -3.27
N MET A 382 11.41 9.39 -4.41
CA MET A 382 11.82 8.01 -4.49
C MET A 382 12.98 7.87 -5.47
N ALA A 383 13.96 7.05 -5.13
CA ALA A 383 15.03 6.61 -6.03
C ALA A 383 15.25 5.10 -5.87
N LEU A 384 15.20 4.38 -6.98
CA LEU A 384 15.50 2.95 -7.08
C LEU A 384 16.69 2.75 -8.01
N LEU A 385 17.72 2.07 -7.54
CA LEU A 385 18.80 1.53 -8.35
C LEU A 385 18.71 0.00 -8.33
N ASN A 386 18.50 -0.60 -9.48
CA ASN A 386 18.59 -2.05 -9.67
C ASN A 386 19.82 -2.37 -10.52
N ALA A 387 20.63 -3.30 -10.06
CA ALA A 387 21.78 -3.84 -10.78
C ALA A 387 21.70 -5.37 -10.77
N SER A 388 21.57 -5.97 -11.95
CA SER A 388 21.51 -7.42 -12.11
C SER A 388 22.65 -7.91 -12.98
N LEU A 389 23.45 -8.81 -12.41
CA LEU A 389 24.62 -9.42 -13.07
C LEU A 389 24.34 -10.90 -13.31
N ASP A 390 24.25 -11.28 -14.59
CA ASP A 390 24.15 -12.66 -15.02
C ASP A 390 25.58 -13.17 -15.34
N LEU A 391 26.01 -14.22 -14.63
CA LEU A 391 27.33 -14.84 -14.81
C LEU A 391 27.19 -16.20 -15.49
N HIS A 392 27.88 -16.37 -16.64
CA HIS A 392 27.89 -17.60 -17.44
C HIS A 392 26.49 -18.17 -17.72
N LYS A 393 25.44 -17.31 -17.69
CA LYS A 393 24.03 -17.68 -17.86
C LYS A 393 23.51 -18.74 -16.86
N LYS A 394 24.25 -18.98 -15.78
CA LYS A 394 23.95 -19.99 -14.75
C LYS A 394 23.75 -19.40 -13.36
N HIS A 395 24.37 -18.26 -13.10
CA HIS A 395 24.31 -17.60 -11.80
C HIS A 395 23.82 -16.19 -11.98
N GLN A 396 23.02 -15.73 -11.04
CA GLN A 396 22.48 -14.38 -11.02
C GLN A 396 22.81 -13.71 -9.70
N LEU A 397 23.25 -12.46 -9.76
CA LEU A 397 23.37 -11.57 -8.61
C LEU A 397 22.53 -10.35 -8.87
N GLU A 398 21.66 -10.02 -7.94
CA GLU A 398 20.77 -8.85 -8.03
C GLU A 398 20.97 -7.97 -6.81
N TYR A 399 21.28 -6.70 -7.05
CA TYR A 399 21.38 -5.68 -6.01
C TYR A 399 20.32 -4.60 -6.23
N ASN A 400 19.54 -4.32 -5.18
CA ASN A 400 18.53 -3.29 -5.15
C ASN A 400 18.84 -2.28 -4.04
N LEU A 401 18.91 -1.00 -4.40
CA LEU A 401 18.92 0.13 -3.48
C LEU A 401 17.66 0.96 -3.71
N LEU A 402 16.78 1.01 -2.72
CA LEU A 402 15.59 1.86 -2.73
C LEU A 402 15.69 2.90 -1.64
N THR A 403 15.43 4.15 -1.98
CA THR A 403 15.28 5.24 -1.02
C THR A 403 13.93 5.90 -1.24
N ILE A 404 13.12 6.03 -0.18
CA ILE A 404 11.85 6.74 -0.19
C ILE A 404 11.87 7.77 0.95
N HIS A 405 11.69 9.04 0.60
CA HIS A 405 11.37 10.10 1.54
C HIS A 405 9.92 10.52 1.34
N SER A 406 9.12 10.49 2.39
CA SER A 406 7.71 10.90 2.38
C SER A 406 7.47 11.88 3.51
N ASN A 407 6.89 13.02 3.18
CA ASN A 407 6.46 14.01 4.16
C ASN A 407 4.97 14.28 4.00
N ASN A 408 4.21 14.08 5.07
CA ASN A 408 2.79 14.38 5.11
C ASN A 408 2.54 15.48 6.14
N GLN A 409 2.04 16.63 5.68
CA GLN A 409 1.72 17.79 6.50
C GLN A 409 0.22 18.00 6.51
N TYR A 410 -0.37 18.30 7.68
CA TYR A 410 -1.73 18.76 7.73
C TYR A 410 -1.94 19.90 8.74
N VAL A 411 -2.93 20.73 8.42
CA VAL A 411 -3.38 21.86 9.22
C VAL A 411 -4.90 21.79 9.36
N ALA A 412 -5.36 21.43 10.55
CA ALA A 412 -6.78 21.42 10.90
C ALA A 412 -7.15 22.64 11.75
N GLN A 413 -8.30 23.23 11.42
CA GLN A 413 -8.87 24.38 12.15
C GLN A 413 -10.35 24.07 12.42
N LEU A 414 -10.64 23.55 13.60
CA LEU A 414 -11.99 23.12 13.95
C LEU A 414 -12.61 24.10 14.96
N LYS A 415 -13.92 24.26 14.90
CA LYS A 415 -14.71 25.06 15.84
C LYS A 415 -16.00 24.33 16.21
N GLY A 416 -16.52 24.62 17.39
CA GLY A 416 -17.76 24.03 17.88
C GLY A 416 -17.70 23.84 19.39
N ASP A 417 -18.42 22.83 19.88
CA ASP A 417 -18.53 22.54 21.29
C ASP A 417 -17.60 21.37 21.68
N ASP A 418 -16.85 21.53 22.76
CA ASP A 418 -16.05 20.49 23.37
C ASP A 418 -16.14 20.62 24.90
N TYR A 419 -17.13 19.95 25.50
CA TYR A 419 -17.37 19.96 26.94
C TYR A 419 -16.31 19.18 27.73
N VAL A 420 -15.45 18.39 27.08
CA VAL A 420 -14.30 17.74 27.72
C VAL A 420 -13.16 18.75 27.93
N ALA A 421 -12.98 19.63 26.95
CA ALA A 421 -11.95 20.65 27.00
C ALA A 421 -12.45 21.91 27.73
N ASN A 422 -13.70 22.29 27.57
CA ASN A 422 -14.35 23.46 28.21
C ASN A 422 -15.66 23.03 28.89
N GLU A 423 -15.59 22.70 30.17
CA GLU A 423 -16.73 22.18 30.95
C GLU A 423 -17.87 23.17 31.15
N ASN A 424 -17.62 24.49 31.05
CA ASN A 424 -18.64 25.52 31.33
C ASN A 424 -19.53 25.78 30.11
N ASP A 425 -18.95 26.26 29.01
CA ASP A 425 -19.72 26.75 27.86
C ASP A 425 -19.57 25.84 26.63
N GLY A 426 -18.64 24.87 26.64
CA GLY A 426 -18.36 23.94 25.53
C GLY A 426 -17.70 24.59 24.32
N LEU A 427 -17.90 25.89 24.08
CA LEU A 427 -17.46 26.58 22.86
C LEU A 427 -15.93 26.66 22.76
N VAL A 428 -15.37 26.04 21.69
CA VAL A 428 -13.92 26.03 21.46
C VAL A 428 -13.54 26.27 20.01
N ARG A 429 -12.29 26.72 19.80
CA ARG A 429 -11.56 26.63 18.54
C ARG A 429 -10.31 25.80 18.72
N MET A 430 -10.15 24.75 17.91
CA MET A 430 -9.00 23.86 17.92
C MET A 430 -8.15 24.09 16.66
N TYR A 431 -6.85 24.21 16.87
CA TYR A 431 -5.85 24.32 15.81
C TYR A 431 -4.85 23.17 15.97
N ARG A 432 -4.70 22.35 14.93
CA ARG A 432 -3.68 21.28 14.90
C ARG A 432 -2.83 21.42 13.65
N GLN A 433 -1.53 21.39 13.83
CA GLN A 433 -0.55 21.34 12.75
C GLN A 433 0.38 20.15 13.02
N GLN A 434 0.65 19.36 12.00
CA GLN A 434 1.50 18.18 12.13
C GLN A 434 2.25 17.93 10.82
N ALA A 435 3.50 17.47 10.89
CA ALA A 435 4.22 16.86 9.82
C ALA A 435 4.69 15.48 10.25
N ASN A 436 4.58 14.50 9.36
CA ASN A 436 5.24 13.21 9.45
C ASN A 436 6.33 13.18 8.38
N ASP A 437 7.58 13.12 8.80
CA ASP A 437 8.77 13.17 7.93
C ASP A 437 9.49 11.84 8.02
N ASN A 438 9.33 10.99 6.98
CA ASN A 438 9.73 9.59 6.98
C ASN A 438 10.75 9.32 5.87
N LEU A 439 11.85 8.66 6.23
CA LEU A 439 12.90 8.22 5.31
C LEU A 439 13.12 6.72 5.45
N LEU A 440 12.88 5.98 4.37
CA LEU A 440 13.20 4.56 4.22
C LEU A 440 14.38 4.39 3.26
N ILE A 441 15.38 3.61 3.67
CA ILE A 441 16.49 3.15 2.81
C ILE A 441 16.53 1.63 2.87
N VAL A 442 16.42 0.97 1.73
CA VAL A 442 16.45 -0.49 1.59
C VAL A 442 17.65 -0.87 0.73
N ASN A 443 18.50 -1.73 1.27
CA ASN A 443 19.62 -2.35 0.53
C ASN A 443 19.38 -3.85 0.49
N GLN A 444 19.32 -4.45 -0.69
CA GLN A 444 19.08 -5.88 -0.86
C GLN A 444 20.10 -6.46 -1.83
N LEU A 445 20.62 -7.60 -1.49
CA LEU A 445 21.43 -8.45 -2.36
C LEU A 445 20.78 -9.83 -2.38
N ASP A 446 20.40 -10.29 -3.54
CA ASP A 446 19.88 -11.64 -3.79
C ASP A 446 20.76 -12.34 -4.82
N THR A 447 21.03 -13.63 -4.62
CA THR A 447 21.90 -14.40 -5.51
C THR A 447 21.36 -15.79 -5.74
N ASP A 448 21.32 -16.20 -7.01
CA ASP A 448 20.95 -17.54 -7.45
C ASP A 448 22.12 -18.27 -8.09
N TRP A 449 22.46 -19.42 -7.52
CA TRP A 449 23.58 -20.24 -7.91
C TRP A 449 23.10 -21.62 -8.38
N SER A 450 23.20 -21.93 -9.65
CA SER A 450 23.04 -23.30 -10.15
C SER A 450 24.32 -24.06 -9.92
N LEU A 451 24.45 -24.74 -8.75
CA LEU A 451 25.63 -25.51 -8.40
C LEU A 451 25.82 -26.72 -9.30
N THR A 452 24.71 -27.36 -9.64
CA THR A 452 24.60 -28.42 -10.67
C THR A 452 23.24 -28.27 -11.37
N ASP A 453 22.96 -29.06 -12.40
CA ASP A 453 21.65 -29.06 -13.08
C ASP A 453 20.47 -29.45 -12.15
N LYS A 454 20.77 -30.04 -10.98
CA LYS A 454 19.78 -30.50 -9.99
C LYS A 454 19.86 -29.77 -8.65
N LEU A 455 20.91 -29.01 -8.41
CA LEU A 455 21.15 -28.37 -7.11
C LEU A 455 21.29 -26.86 -7.28
N HIS A 456 20.35 -26.13 -6.70
CA HIS A 456 20.30 -24.69 -6.74
C HIS A 456 20.40 -24.12 -5.33
N LEU A 457 21.21 -23.05 -5.17
CA LEU A 457 21.41 -22.33 -3.92
C LEU A 457 20.99 -20.88 -4.12
N ASN A 458 19.97 -20.44 -3.36
CA ASN A 458 19.59 -19.03 -3.24
C ASN A 458 20.13 -18.47 -1.92
N LEU A 459 20.82 -17.34 -1.98
CA LEU A 459 21.28 -16.59 -0.82
C LEU A 459 20.83 -15.13 -0.96
N GLY A 460 20.26 -14.59 0.11
CA GLY A 460 19.80 -13.21 0.09
C GLY A 460 20.02 -12.51 1.42
N THR A 461 20.26 -11.21 1.36
CA THR A 461 20.35 -10.34 2.53
C THR A 461 19.67 -9.00 2.26
N SER A 462 19.07 -8.42 3.31
CA SER A 462 18.48 -7.10 3.27
C SER A 462 18.84 -6.30 4.51
N LEU A 463 19.22 -5.04 4.32
CA LEU A 463 19.39 -4.03 5.36
C LEU A 463 18.40 -2.90 5.10
N ASN A 464 17.42 -2.74 5.98
CA ASN A 464 16.43 -1.69 5.90
C ASN A 464 16.65 -0.70 7.04
N LEU A 465 16.69 0.58 6.70
CA LEU A 465 16.85 1.69 7.64
C LEU A 465 15.61 2.58 7.56
N MET A 466 14.82 2.63 8.63
CA MET A 466 13.69 3.54 8.76
C MET A 466 14.00 4.65 9.76
N ARG A 467 13.69 5.86 9.38
CA ARG A 467 13.73 7.07 10.21
C ARG A 467 12.41 7.81 10.02
N ALA A 468 11.55 7.77 11.04
CA ALA A 468 10.26 8.46 11.00
C ALA A 468 10.19 9.48 12.13
N LYS A 469 9.71 10.68 11.84
CA LYS A 469 9.68 11.80 12.79
C LYS A 469 8.36 12.53 12.73
N GLU A 470 7.87 12.95 13.90
CA GLU A 470 6.97 14.07 14.05
C GLU A 470 7.78 15.27 14.60
N PRO A 471 8.32 16.14 13.73
CA PRO A 471 9.33 17.13 14.14
C PRO A 471 8.77 18.27 15.00
N ASP A 472 7.48 18.54 14.99
CA ASP A 472 6.82 19.59 15.80
C ASP A 472 5.30 19.56 15.57
N ARG A 473 4.60 18.63 16.23
CA ARG A 473 3.13 18.62 16.22
C ARG A 473 2.63 19.68 17.21
N ARG A 474 1.79 20.60 16.74
CA ARG A 474 1.24 21.71 17.50
C ARG A 474 -0.27 21.54 17.66
N LEU A 475 -0.75 21.56 18.89
CA LEU A 475 -2.16 21.47 19.22
C LEU A 475 -2.51 22.64 20.16
N PHE A 476 -3.50 23.42 19.79
CA PHE A 476 -3.94 24.58 20.56
C PHE A 476 -5.45 24.69 20.59
N TYR A 477 -5.97 25.04 21.75
CA TYR A 477 -7.38 25.32 21.99
C TYR A 477 -7.56 26.73 22.52
N LEU A 478 -8.62 27.38 22.05
CA LEU A 478 -9.18 28.58 22.64
C LEU A 478 -10.59 28.24 23.11
N SER A 479 -10.91 28.63 24.35
CA SER A 479 -12.26 28.61 24.91
C SER A 479 -12.97 29.91 24.56
N GLY A 480 -14.23 29.83 24.16
CA GLY A 480 -15.09 30.97 23.96
C GLY A 480 -15.87 31.27 25.24
N GLU A 481 -15.71 32.46 25.79
CA GLU A 481 -16.52 32.94 26.90
C GLU A 481 -17.54 33.98 26.39
N SER A 482 -18.83 33.68 26.53
CA SER A 482 -19.92 34.61 26.14
C SER A 482 -20.04 35.72 27.11
N GLN A 483 -19.83 36.96 26.66
CA GLN A 483 -20.08 38.19 27.44
C GLN A 483 -21.14 39.05 26.76
N GLY A 484 -22.42 38.75 26.97
CA GLY A 484 -23.52 39.39 26.24
C GLY A 484 -23.52 38.96 24.75
N ASP A 485 -23.53 39.93 23.82
CA ASP A 485 -23.48 39.65 22.38
C ASP A 485 -22.04 39.40 21.86
N ASP A 486 -21.01 39.60 22.66
CA ASP A 486 -19.62 39.41 22.29
C ASP A 486 -19.07 38.11 22.88
N THR A 487 -18.31 37.38 22.07
CA THR A 487 -17.54 36.19 22.50
C THR A 487 -16.07 36.60 22.67
N LYS A 488 -15.53 36.39 23.87
CA LYS A 488 -14.09 36.54 24.14
C LYS A 488 -13.41 35.18 24.07
N TRP A 489 -12.30 35.09 23.37
CA TRP A 489 -11.52 33.89 23.24
C TRP A 489 -10.38 33.87 24.26
N VAL A 490 -10.30 32.78 25.00
CA VAL A 490 -9.40 32.61 26.13
C VAL A 490 -8.54 31.38 25.90
N THR A 491 -7.25 31.45 26.22
CA THR A 491 -6.37 30.27 26.15
C THR A 491 -6.74 29.29 27.28
N MET A 492 -6.82 28.03 26.89
CA MET A 492 -7.18 26.93 27.79
C MET A 492 -5.99 26.39 28.61
N ALA A 493 -6.28 25.48 29.53
CA ALA A 493 -5.31 24.86 30.43
C ALA A 493 -4.22 24.06 29.68
N SER A 494 -3.13 23.76 30.38
CA SER A 494 -1.89 23.21 29.87
C SER A 494 -2.02 21.96 28.98
N ASN A 495 -2.90 21.03 29.32
CA ASN A 495 -3.08 19.77 28.60
C ASN A 495 -3.73 19.91 27.21
N THR A 496 -4.25 21.09 26.87
CA THR A 496 -4.85 21.40 25.56
C THR A 496 -3.92 22.17 24.64
N ASN A 497 -2.87 22.79 25.16
CA ASN A 497 -1.94 23.65 24.43
C ASN A 497 -0.53 23.05 24.49
N ARG A 498 -0.12 22.37 23.41
CA ARG A 498 1.12 21.59 23.44
C ARG A 498 1.85 21.53 22.09
N ARG A 499 3.15 21.32 22.21
CA ARG A 499 4.03 20.89 21.13
C ARG A 499 4.55 19.49 21.43
N PHE A 500 4.53 18.62 20.45
CA PHE A 500 4.95 17.24 20.55
C PHE A 500 6.00 16.93 19.51
N TYR A 501 7.04 16.25 19.92
CA TYR A 501 8.15 15.81 19.11
C TYR A 501 8.29 14.30 19.23
N SER A 502 8.48 13.58 18.14
CA SER A 502 8.82 12.17 18.21
C SER A 502 9.83 11.77 17.15
N SER A 503 10.58 10.73 17.44
CA SER A 503 11.55 10.12 16.54
C SER A 503 11.52 8.61 16.69
N LEU A 504 11.30 7.92 15.56
CA LEU A 504 11.38 6.48 15.40
C LEU A 504 12.62 6.15 14.56
N THR A 505 13.43 5.23 15.04
CA THR A 505 14.56 4.66 14.33
C THR A 505 14.42 3.16 14.32
N GLU A 506 14.38 2.54 13.14
CA GLU A 506 14.39 1.09 13.00
C GLU A 506 15.50 0.65 12.06
N ASN A 507 16.31 -0.31 12.50
CA ASN A 507 17.30 -1.00 11.69
C ASN A 507 16.87 -2.47 11.61
N ASP A 508 16.57 -2.95 10.40
CA ASP A 508 16.02 -4.28 10.15
C ASP A 508 16.97 -5.06 9.24
N TYR A 509 17.57 -6.11 9.78
CA TYR A 509 18.54 -6.98 9.12
C TYR A 509 17.88 -8.30 8.80
N ASN A 510 17.93 -8.70 7.53
CA ASN A 510 17.35 -9.95 7.06
C ASN A 510 18.39 -10.78 6.32
N ALA A 511 18.34 -12.09 6.50
CA ALA A 511 19.15 -13.03 5.75
C ALA A 511 18.30 -14.26 5.39
N LYS A 512 18.42 -14.74 4.17
CA LYS A 512 17.82 -15.99 3.71
C LYS A 512 18.85 -16.87 3.03
N ALA A 513 18.69 -18.18 3.19
CA ALA A 513 19.45 -19.20 2.46
C ALA A 513 18.50 -20.35 2.14
N ALA A 514 18.47 -20.81 0.90
CA ALA A 514 17.68 -21.93 0.48
C ALA A 514 18.46 -22.84 -0.47
N LEU A 515 18.50 -24.11 -0.17
CA LEU A 515 19.10 -25.14 -1.01
C LEU A 515 17.97 -25.99 -1.58
N GLU A 516 17.84 -25.99 -2.90
CA GLU A 516 16.84 -26.79 -3.62
C GLU A 516 17.51 -27.93 -4.37
N TRP A 517 17.02 -29.12 -4.16
CA TRP A 517 17.39 -30.32 -4.88
C TRP A 517 16.25 -30.83 -5.74
N SER A 518 16.38 -30.68 -7.05
CA SER A 518 15.41 -31.09 -8.04
C SER A 518 15.68 -32.53 -8.48
N PHE A 519 14.72 -33.44 -8.25
CA PHE A 519 14.79 -34.82 -8.69
C PHE A 519 14.47 -34.94 -10.19
N ASN A 520 13.46 -34.18 -10.61
CA ASN A 520 12.98 -34.01 -11.98
C ASN A 520 12.29 -32.62 -12.10
N LYS A 521 11.69 -32.30 -13.24
CA LYS A 521 11.05 -30.99 -13.50
C LYS A 521 9.88 -30.67 -12.56
N GLU A 522 9.25 -31.69 -11.96
CA GLU A 522 8.04 -31.54 -11.14
C GLU A 522 8.28 -31.85 -9.66
N SER A 523 9.44 -32.42 -9.31
CA SER A 523 9.73 -32.88 -7.96
C SER A 523 11.00 -32.25 -7.43
N TYR A 524 10.88 -31.56 -6.29
CA TYR A 524 12.04 -31.00 -5.59
C TYR A 524 11.88 -31.07 -4.07
N LEU A 525 13.00 -31.00 -3.39
CA LEU A 525 13.10 -30.81 -1.96
C LEU A 525 13.89 -29.52 -1.71
N ARG A 526 13.34 -28.64 -0.89
CA ARG A 526 13.98 -27.37 -0.51
C ARG A 526 14.17 -27.31 0.99
N LEU A 527 15.40 -27.08 1.41
CA LEU A 527 15.77 -26.77 2.78
C LEU A 527 16.13 -25.29 2.85
N GLY A 528 15.53 -24.54 3.77
CA GLY A 528 15.81 -23.13 3.87
C GLY A 528 15.88 -22.60 5.30
N TYR A 529 16.51 -21.44 5.41
CA TYR A 529 16.62 -20.66 6.63
C TYR A 529 16.31 -19.19 6.31
N ILE A 530 15.56 -18.55 7.21
CA ILE A 530 15.28 -17.10 7.17
C ILE A 530 15.51 -16.56 8.58
N GLY A 531 16.46 -15.63 8.70
CA GLY A 531 16.74 -14.90 9.92
C GLY A 531 16.36 -13.43 9.79
N ARG A 532 15.77 -12.85 10.84
CA ARG A 532 15.47 -11.42 10.95
C ARG A 532 15.88 -10.91 12.31
N TYR A 533 16.63 -9.79 12.32
CA TYR A 533 16.95 -9.03 13.52
C TYR A 533 16.50 -7.59 13.33
N VAL A 534 15.68 -7.09 14.26
CA VAL A 534 15.16 -5.72 14.24
C VAL A 534 15.57 -5.03 15.53
N ASP A 535 16.22 -3.87 15.39
CA ASP A 535 16.51 -2.94 16.46
C ASP A 535 15.69 -1.67 16.26
N HIS A 536 14.73 -1.42 17.17
CA HIS A 536 13.71 -0.40 17.03
C HIS A 536 13.74 0.51 18.26
N HIS A 537 13.95 1.80 18.03
CA HIS A 537 14.04 2.81 19.07
C HIS A 537 13.08 3.96 18.80
N PHE A 538 12.27 4.30 19.79
CA PHE A 538 11.31 5.40 19.75
C PHE A 538 11.50 6.31 20.94
N THR A 539 11.44 7.63 20.69
CA THR A 539 11.43 8.65 21.71
C THR A 539 10.39 9.70 21.40
N SER A 540 9.74 10.23 22.42
CA SER A 540 8.84 11.37 22.29
C SER A 540 9.00 12.33 23.45
N ARG A 541 8.77 13.61 23.16
CA ARG A 541 8.75 14.68 24.15
C ARG A 541 7.57 15.58 23.91
N GLU A 542 6.95 16.04 24.99
CA GLU A 542 5.85 16.97 24.95
C GLU A 542 6.18 18.23 25.75
N TYR A 543 5.81 19.38 25.21
CA TYR A 543 5.92 20.67 25.86
C TYR A 543 4.53 21.27 26.00
N ASN A 544 4.04 21.42 27.22
CA ASN A 544 2.75 21.99 27.52
C ASN A 544 2.90 23.48 27.87
N HIS A 545 1.93 24.27 27.45
CA HIS A 545 1.85 25.70 27.77
C HIS A 545 0.83 25.89 28.86
N ASP A 546 1.30 26.21 30.07
CA ASP A 546 0.48 26.36 31.25
C ASP A 546 0.31 27.82 31.63
N PRO A 547 -0.89 28.38 31.52
CA PRO A 547 -1.18 29.73 32.04
C PRO A 547 -1.11 29.67 33.56
N VAL A 548 -0.29 30.48 34.16
CA VAL A 548 -0.29 30.64 35.60
C VAL A 548 -1.64 31.22 36.05
N SER A 549 -2.28 30.54 37.02
CA SER A 549 -3.63 30.70 37.49
C SER A 549 -4.22 32.14 37.38
N GLY A 550 -5.29 32.27 36.61
CA GLY A 550 -6.17 33.44 36.58
C GLY A 550 -5.88 34.51 35.55
N LYS A 551 -4.88 34.36 34.66
CA LYS A 551 -4.64 35.29 33.53
C LYS A 551 -4.52 34.56 32.22
N SER A 552 -5.61 34.48 31.52
CA SER A 552 -5.72 34.07 30.14
C SER A 552 -5.56 35.27 29.20
N ILE A 553 -4.98 35.05 28.02
CA ILE A 553 -5.00 36.08 26.98
C ILE A 553 -6.43 36.15 26.45
N MET A 554 -7.04 37.32 26.58
CA MET A 554 -8.39 37.55 26.08
C MET A 554 -8.34 38.34 24.79
N GLU A 555 -8.94 37.84 23.73
CA GLU A 555 -9.07 38.54 22.46
C GLU A 555 -10.51 38.47 21.96
N SER A 556 -11.09 39.65 21.68
CA SER A 556 -12.46 39.75 21.17
C SER A 556 -12.55 39.49 19.64
N ASN A 557 -11.45 39.66 18.92
CA ASN A 557 -11.41 39.43 17.49
C ASN A 557 -10.38 38.34 17.12
N ILE A 558 -10.84 37.09 17.08
CA ILE A 558 -9.98 35.91 16.81
C ILE A 558 -9.34 35.96 15.42
N ASP A 559 -9.96 36.61 14.45
CA ASP A 559 -9.44 36.67 13.07
C ASP A 559 -8.22 37.58 12.96
N GLN A 560 -8.01 38.49 13.94
CA GLN A 560 -6.85 39.37 14.09
C GLN A 560 -5.78 38.80 15.04
N PHE A 561 -6.07 37.67 15.69
CA PHE A 561 -5.16 37.04 16.65
C PHE A 561 -3.98 36.38 15.87
N ASP A 562 -2.78 36.85 16.18
CA ASP A 562 -1.53 36.25 15.68
C ASP A 562 -0.88 35.44 16.80
N TRP A 563 -0.90 34.12 16.64
CA TRP A 563 -0.39 33.18 17.65
C TRP A 563 1.07 33.42 18.01
N ASP A 564 1.92 33.79 17.06
CA ASP A 564 3.33 34.06 17.32
C ASP A 564 3.57 35.42 17.99
N ARG A 565 2.77 36.42 17.61
CA ARG A 565 2.86 37.75 18.18
C ARG A 565 2.16 37.86 19.55
N ASP A 566 0.94 37.32 19.66
CA ASP A 566 0.03 37.64 20.77
C ASP A 566 0.11 36.55 21.85
N PHE A 567 0.42 35.32 21.51
CA PHE A 567 0.51 34.20 22.47
C PHE A 567 1.95 33.91 22.88
N TYR A 568 2.89 33.77 21.91
CA TYR A 568 4.26 33.34 22.16
C TYR A 568 5.28 34.47 22.21
N ASN A 569 4.87 35.67 22.50
CA ASN A 569 5.85 36.72 22.72
C ASN A 569 6.52 36.56 24.10
N SER A 570 7.74 37.08 24.24
CA SER A 570 8.49 37.00 25.50
C SER A 570 7.82 37.70 26.68
N GLN A 571 6.86 38.59 26.42
CA GLN A 571 6.10 39.31 27.45
C GLN A 571 5.01 38.42 28.07
N ASN A 572 4.53 37.40 27.37
CA ASN A 572 3.50 36.48 27.85
C ASN A 572 4.12 35.26 28.57
N LEU A 573 5.41 35.00 28.40
CA LEU A 573 6.11 33.94 29.11
C LEU A 573 6.33 34.35 30.57
N ARG A 574 6.32 33.37 31.46
CA ARG A 574 6.65 33.55 32.88
C ARG A 574 8.14 33.88 33.04
N THR A 575 8.42 35.09 33.49
CA THR A 575 9.77 35.58 33.75
C THR A 575 9.80 36.20 35.15
N GLU A 576 10.99 36.62 35.60
CA GLU A 576 11.08 37.40 36.84
C GLU A 576 10.29 38.74 36.74
N ALA A 577 10.27 39.35 35.56
CA ALA A 577 9.51 40.56 35.27
C ALA A 577 8.01 40.32 35.04
N ASN A 578 7.61 39.07 34.63
CA ASN A 578 6.22 38.68 34.43
C ASN A 578 5.94 37.36 35.17
N PRO A 579 5.78 37.37 36.50
CA PRO A 579 5.56 36.15 37.29
C PRO A 579 4.20 35.49 37.03
N SER A 580 3.29 36.18 36.35
CA SER A 580 1.97 35.67 35.94
C SER A 580 1.88 35.24 34.49
N GLY A 581 3.00 35.18 33.77
CA GLY A 581 3.03 34.73 32.37
C GLY A 581 2.91 33.20 32.25
N PHE A 582 2.83 32.72 30.99
CA PHE A 582 2.79 31.29 30.71
C PHE A 582 4.05 30.59 31.15
N THR A 583 3.91 29.42 31.71
CA THR A 583 5.01 28.51 31.99
C THR A 583 5.06 27.48 30.88
N LEU A 584 6.22 27.33 30.25
CA LEU A 584 6.48 26.20 29.39
C LEU A 584 6.89 25.01 30.27
N VAL A 585 6.05 23.99 30.33
CA VAL A 585 6.32 22.80 31.10
C VAL A 585 6.76 21.72 30.13
N GLN A 586 7.97 21.19 30.30
CA GLN A 586 8.35 19.97 29.61
C GLN A 586 7.44 18.87 30.14
N GLY A 587 6.62 18.33 29.27
CA GLY A 587 5.81 17.16 29.54
C GLY A 587 6.66 15.91 29.67
N GLU A 588 5.99 14.79 29.84
CA GLU A 588 6.65 13.52 30.03
C GLU A 588 7.44 13.12 28.79
N GLU A 589 8.73 12.81 28.98
CA GLU A 589 9.53 12.11 27.98
C GLU A 589 9.17 10.63 28.04
N PHE A 590 8.73 10.07 26.92
CA PHE A 590 8.48 8.64 26.78
C PHE A 590 9.44 8.04 25.77
N TRP A 591 9.96 6.87 26.07
CA TRP A 591 10.81 6.11 25.16
C TRP A 591 10.50 4.62 25.25
N TYR A 592 10.69 3.90 24.15
CA TYR A 592 10.82 2.46 24.15
C TYR A 592 11.95 2.02 23.20
N HIS A 593 12.59 0.91 23.57
CA HIS A 593 13.59 0.22 22.78
C HIS A 593 13.21 -1.24 22.65
N SER A 594 13.11 -1.73 21.43
CA SER A 594 12.72 -3.11 21.14
C SER A 594 13.79 -3.81 20.34
N GLN A 595 14.06 -5.05 20.72
CA GLN A 595 14.85 -6.00 19.95
C GLN A 595 13.99 -7.21 19.62
N LYS A 596 13.85 -7.49 18.31
CA LYS A 596 13.12 -8.64 17.81
C LYS A 596 14.05 -9.53 17.00
N GLN A 597 14.09 -10.81 17.36
CA GLN A 597 14.82 -11.85 16.64
C GLN A 597 13.86 -12.95 16.21
N ILE A 598 13.93 -13.32 14.94
CA ILE A 598 13.17 -14.44 14.38
C ILE A 598 14.15 -15.33 13.62
N HIS A 599 14.27 -16.59 14.04
CA HIS A 599 15.07 -17.60 13.37
C HIS A 599 14.13 -18.69 12.86
N GLY A 600 13.94 -18.79 11.55
CA GLY A 600 13.06 -19.74 10.92
C GLY A 600 13.82 -20.71 10.03
N ALA A 601 13.68 -21.99 10.26
CA ALA A 601 14.16 -23.05 9.37
C ALA A 601 12.96 -23.81 8.78
N TYR A 602 13.03 -24.20 7.52
CA TYR A 602 11.96 -24.93 6.88
C TYR A 602 12.44 -26.02 5.94
N LEU A 603 11.61 -27.04 5.81
CA LEU A 603 11.73 -28.08 4.81
C LEU A 603 10.45 -28.09 3.98
N GLU A 604 10.59 -28.04 2.66
CA GLU A 604 9.49 -28.05 1.71
C GLU A 604 9.76 -29.10 0.63
N GLY A 605 8.76 -29.91 0.32
CA GLY A 605 8.83 -30.89 -0.77
C GLY A 605 7.65 -30.75 -1.70
N THR A 606 7.90 -30.85 -3.01
CA THR A 606 6.88 -30.85 -4.05
C THR A 606 7.00 -32.14 -4.84
N PHE A 607 5.89 -32.83 -5.00
CA PHE A 607 5.82 -34.14 -5.66
C PHE A 607 4.49 -34.35 -6.40
N PRO A 608 4.48 -34.97 -7.58
CA PRO A 608 3.27 -35.52 -8.19
C PRO A 608 2.81 -36.74 -7.38
N LEU A 609 1.60 -36.73 -6.84
CA LEU A 609 0.97 -37.88 -6.20
C LEU A 609 0.27 -38.76 -7.23
N LEU A 610 -0.33 -38.17 -8.24
CA LEU A 610 -0.98 -38.76 -9.38
C LEU A 610 -0.66 -37.91 -10.62
N GLU A 611 -0.95 -38.43 -11.82
CA GLU A 611 -0.69 -37.73 -13.08
C GLU A 611 -1.21 -36.25 -13.11
N LYS A 612 -2.33 -36.00 -12.42
CA LYS A 612 -2.98 -34.67 -12.38
C LYS A 612 -3.02 -34.05 -10.97
N LEU A 613 -2.39 -34.67 -9.98
CA LEU A 613 -2.43 -34.25 -8.58
C LEU A 613 -1.02 -33.97 -8.07
N MET A 614 -0.73 -32.69 -7.84
CA MET A 614 0.51 -32.22 -7.25
C MET A 614 0.32 -31.96 -5.76
N LEU A 615 1.29 -32.36 -4.97
CA LEU A 615 1.41 -32.08 -3.53
C LEU A 615 2.62 -31.19 -3.28
N GLN A 616 2.42 -30.14 -2.50
CA GLN A 616 3.50 -29.43 -1.80
C GLN A 616 3.23 -29.51 -0.29
N ALA A 617 4.17 -30.07 0.45
CA ALA A 617 4.11 -30.14 1.89
C ALA A 617 5.32 -29.44 2.48
N SER A 618 5.11 -28.65 3.52
CA SER A 618 6.20 -27.99 4.20
C SER A 618 6.00 -27.96 5.71
N LEU A 619 7.12 -27.91 6.42
CA LEU A 619 7.19 -27.72 7.85
C LEU A 619 8.22 -26.63 8.14
N ARG A 620 7.78 -25.57 8.82
CA ARG A 620 8.62 -24.48 9.28
C ARG A 620 8.65 -24.44 10.80
N ALA A 621 9.82 -24.18 11.35
CA ALA A 621 10.04 -23.97 12.77
C ALA A 621 10.59 -22.54 12.97
N ASP A 622 9.84 -21.70 13.69
CA ASP A 622 10.27 -20.34 14.04
C ASP A 622 10.54 -20.26 15.54
N TRP A 623 11.73 -19.77 15.91
CA TRP A 623 12.02 -19.26 17.23
C TRP A 623 11.95 -17.75 17.20
N VAL A 624 11.12 -17.18 18.09
CA VAL A 624 10.83 -15.75 18.20
C VAL A 624 11.24 -15.28 19.57
N ASP A 625 12.07 -14.23 19.61
CA ASP A 625 12.36 -13.47 20.82
C ASP A 625 12.13 -11.98 20.55
N LEU A 626 11.16 -11.39 21.23
CA LEU A 626 10.80 -9.99 21.19
C LEU A 626 10.88 -9.42 22.59
N THR A 627 11.84 -8.56 22.82
CA THR A 627 12.03 -7.83 24.09
C THR A 627 11.77 -6.36 23.87
N VAL A 628 10.91 -5.74 24.67
CA VAL A 628 10.60 -4.32 24.67
C VAL A 628 10.88 -3.73 26.02
N LYS A 629 11.80 -2.76 26.08
CA LYS A 629 12.08 -1.94 27.28
C LYS A 629 11.47 -0.57 27.06
N TYR A 630 10.74 -0.08 28.04
CA TYR A 630 10.09 1.22 27.93
C TYR A 630 10.11 1.96 29.26
N GLY A 631 9.92 3.28 29.19
CA GLY A 631 9.90 4.13 30.39
C GLY A 631 9.53 5.56 30.12
N GLN A 632 9.28 6.28 31.20
CA GLN A 632 9.17 7.74 31.25
C GLN A 632 10.40 8.27 31.97
N ALA A 633 10.77 9.55 31.74
CA ALA A 633 12.05 10.13 32.17
C ALA A 633 12.47 9.84 33.60
N ASP A 634 11.51 9.80 34.55
CA ASP A 634 11.76 9.64 35.99
C ASP A 634 11.14 8.37 36.59
N LYS A 635 10.60 7.45 35.79
CA LYS A 635 9.97 6.21 36.29
C LYS A 635 10.86 4.99 36.00
N GLU A 636 10.75 3.97 36.84
CA GLU A 636 11.46 2.71 36.64
C GLU A 636 11.25 2.15 35.25
N LYS A 637 12.33 1.62 34.67
CA LYS A 637 12.28 0.90 33.41
C LYS A 637 11.41 -0.32 33.57
N GLN A 638 10.48 -0.47 32.64
CA GLN A 638 9.64 -1.67 32.53
C GLN A 638 10.07 -2.46 31.31
N ASP A 639 9.81 -3.74 31.31
CA ASP A 639 10.06 -4.63 30.17
C ASP A 639 8.88 -5.55 29.90
N SER A 640 8.73 -5.88 28.64
CA SER A 640 7.81 -6.91 28.17
C SER A 640 8.58 -7.86 27.25
N GLN A 641 8.36 -9.17 27.39
CA GLN A 641 9.05 -10.16 26.58
C GLN A 641 8.08 -11.21 26.03
N ILE A 642 8.25 -11.51 24.74
CA ILE A 642 7.61 -12.64 24.08
C ILE A 642 8.71 -13.56 23.57
N ASN A 643 8.89 -14.70 24.21
CA ASN A 643 9.80 -15.76 23.77
C ASN A 643 8.98 -17.01 23.45
N LYS A 644 8.91 -17.38 22.16
CA LYS A 644 8.05 -18.48 21.70
C LYS A 644 8.69 -19.28 20.57
N PHE A 645 8.40 -20.57 20.59
CA PHE A 645 8.70 -21.47 19.50
C PHE A 645 7.39 -21.86 18.79
N TYR A 646 7.37 -21.75 17.47
CA TYR A 646 6.24 -22.08 16.62
C TYR A 646 6.59 -23.18 15.64
N LEU A 647 5.73 -24.18 15.54
CA LEU A 647 5.78 -25.19 14.49
C LEU A 647 4.63 -24.95 13.51
N LEU A 648 4.95 -24.71 12.24
CA LEU A 648 4.05 -24.20 11.23
C LEU A 648 3.98 -25.17 10.04
N PRO A 649 3.09 -26.19 10.10
CA PRO A 649 2.85 -27.07 8.97
C PRO A 649 2.06 -26.36 7.87
N SER A 650 2.34 -26.69 6.61
CA SER A 650 1.57 -26.28 5.45
C SER A 650 1.44 -27.41 4.46
N LEU A 651 0.25 -27.56 3.89
CA LEU A 651 -0.09 -28.55 2.87
C LEU A 651 -0.84 -27.87 1.75
N ASN A 652 -0.33 -27.99 0.52
CA ASN A 652 -0.97 -27.49 -0.69
C ASN A 652 -1.16 -28.62 -1.67
N LEU A 653 -2.38 -28.77 -2.16
CA LEU A 653 -2.76 -29.73 -3.19
C LEU A 653 -3.28 -28.97 -4.40
N LYS A 654 -2.82 -29.34 -5.59
CA LYS A 654 -3.34 -28.85 -6.87
C LYS A 654 -3.77 -30.04 -7.70
N TYR A 655 -5.03 -30.06 -8.09
CA TYR A 655 -5.61 -31.07 -8.97
C TYR A 655 -6.04 -30.42 -10.28
N ASP A 656 -5.39 -30.79 -11.39
CA ASP A 656 -5.74 -30.32 -12.71
C ASP A 656 -6.91 -31.16 -13.24
N LEU A 657 -8.15 -30.65 -13.09
CA LEU A 657 -9.39 -31.29 -13.56
C LEU A 657 -9.34 -31.47 -15.08
N THR A 658 -8.91 -30.42 -15.78
CA THR A 658 -8.63 -30.36 -17.22
C THR A 658 -7.48 -29.41 -17.46
N ASP A 659 -6.97 -29.28 -18.69
CA ASP A 659 -5.90 -28.32 -19.05
C ASP A 659 -6.28 -26.86 -18.79
N LYS A 660 -7.58 -26.58 -18.65
CA LYS A 660 -8.16 -25.26 -18.40
C LYS A 660 -8.72 -25.08 -16.99
N GLN A 661 -8.80 -26.14 -16.17
CA GLN A 661 -9.43 -26.07 -14.86
C GLN A 661 -8.55 -26.71 -13.80
N ALA A 662 -8.33 -26.01 -12.72
CA ALA A 662 -7.57 -26.49 -11.57
C ALA A 662 -8.32 -26.27 -10.26
N LEU A 663 -8.23 -27.23 -9.35
CA LEU A 663 -8.71 -27.13 -7.98
C LEU A 663 -7.50 -27.12 -7.04
N ARG A 664 -7.45 -26.16 -6.12
CA ARG A 664 -6.40 -26.03 -5.11
C ARG A 664 -6.96 -26.06 -3.73
N LEU A 665 -6.34 -26.87 -2.86
CA LEU A 665 -6.61 -26.91 -1.44
C LEU A 665 -5.35 -26.50 -0.69
N SER A 666 -5.45 -25.53 0.22
CA SER A 666 -4.35 -25.12 1.09
C SER A 666 -4.79 -25.22 2.55
N LEU A 667 -3.96 -25.87 3.36
CA LEU A 667 -4.12 -26.00 4.81
C LEU A 667 -2.84 -25.49 5.46
N SER A 668 -2.93 -24.57 6.43
CA SER A 668 -1.72 -24.05 7.07
C SER A 668 -1.97 -23.49 8.46
N LYS A 669 -0.89 -23.45 9.24
CA LYS A 669 -0.81 -22.76 10.53
C LYS A 669 0.17 -21.60 10.43
N SER A 670 -0.20 -20.46 11.05
CA SER A 670 0.63 -19.26 11.17
C SER A 670 0.40 -18.59 12.51
N TYR A 671 1.13 -17.51 12.80
CA TYR A 671 0.94 -16.69 13.99
C TYR A 671 0.98 -15.20 13.65
N THR A 672 0.62 -14.35 14.61
CA THR A 672 0.81 -12.91 14.50
C THR A 672 1.26 -12.34 15.84
N LEU A 673 2.36 -11.60 15.80
CA LEU A 673 2.90 -10.91 16.96
C LEU A 673 2.21 -9.56 17.18
N PRO A 674 2.03 -9.11 18.42
CA PRO A 674 1.66 -7.73 18.69
C PRO A 674 2.81 -6.80 18.28
N GLN A 675 2.45 -5.54 18.02
CA GLN A 675 3.42 -4.50 17.72
C GLN A 675 4.12 -4.01 19.00
N VAL A 676 5.28 -3.37 18.83
CA VAL A 676 6.08 -2.85 19.94
C VAL A 676 5.27 -1.87 20.79
N LYS A 677 4.53 -0.97 20.14
CA LYS A 677 3.67 -0.01 20.82
C LYS A 677 2.53 -0.68 21.59
N GLU A 678 1.98 -1.76 21.06
CA GLU A 678 0.84 -2.47 21.67
C GLU A 678 1.21 -3.15 22.98
N ILE A 679 2.48 -3.52 23.17
CA ILE A 679 3.01 -4.16 24.38
C ILE A 679 3.80 -3.21 25.29
N SER A 680 3.81 -1.91 25.01
CA SER A 680 4.38 -0.86 25.86
C SER A 680 3.26 0.00 26.45
N LEU A 681 3.43 0.61 27.63
CA LEU A 681 2.42 1.51 28.23
C LEU A 681 2.42 2.92 27.60
N TYR A 682 2.83 3.03 26.34
CA TYR A 682 2.84 4.29 25.63
C TYR A 682 1.42 4.80 25.33
N GLN A 683 1.20 6.09 25.59
CA GLN A 683 -0.04 6.78 25.27
C GLN A 683 0.17 7.68 24.04
N TYR A 684 -0.57 7.43 22.98
CA TYR A 684 -0.55 8.28 21.80
C TYR A 684 -1.87 9.04 21.65
N VAL A 685 -1.76 10.38 21.61
CA VAL A 685 -2.93 11.26 21.57
C VAL A 685 -3.26 11.64 20.12
N ASN A 686 -4.40 11.18 19.65
CA ASN A 686 -4.99 11.56 18.38
C ASN A 686 -6.13 12.58 18.56
N ILE A 687 -6.69 13.07 17.43
CA ILE A 687 -7.91 13.86 17.48
C ILE A 687 -9.07 12.92 17.84
N GLY A 688 -9.69 13.15 18.99
CA GLY A 688 -10.89 12.44 19.44
C GLY A 688 -10.66 11.12 20.17
N TYR A 689 -9.42 10.61 20.28
CA TYR A 689 -9.10 9.43 21.11
C TYR A 689 -7.64 9.37 21.54
N VAL A 690 -7.38 8.61 22.59
CA VAL A 690 -6.03 8.28 23.08
C VAL A 690 -5.84 6.77 22.93
N SER A 691 -4.78 6.31 22.28
CA SER A 691 -4.44 4.88 22.26
C SER A 691 -3.41 4.55 23.34
N ILE A 692 -3.63 3.42 24.05
CA ILE A 692 -2.79 2.96 25.17
C ILE A 692 -2.37 1.53 24.89
N GLY A 693 -1.08 1.23 25.06
CA GLY A 693 -0.56 -0.13 24.94
C GLY A 693 -0.89 -0.97 26.17
N ASN A 694 -0.78 -2.29 26.03
CA ASN A 694 -1.05 -3.30 27.06
C ASN A 694 0.06 -4.36 27.07
N PRO A 695 0.91 -4.40 28.09
CA PRO A 695 1.99 -5.39 28.21
C PRO A 695 1.53 -6.85 28.26
N ASP A 696 0.27 -7.10 28.63
CA ASP A 696 -0.29 -8.45 28.80
C ASP A 696 -0.92 -9.02 27.51
N ILE A 697 -0.86 -8.28 26.38
CA ILE A 697 -1.42 -8.71 25.11
C ILE A 697 -0.70 -9.96 24.59
N LYS A 698 -1.47 -10.94 24.15
CA LYS A 698 -0.95 -12.24 23.69
C LYS A 698 -0.90 -12.29 22.16
N PRO A 699 0.14 -12.92 21.58
CA PRO A 699 0.17 -13.24 20.16
C PRO A 699 -1.02 -14.09 19.73
N SER A 700 -1.46 -13.90 18.48
CA SER A 700 -2.50 -14.72 17.87
C SER A 700 -1.92 -15.95 17.18
N ASP A 701 -2.58 -17.12 17.35
CA ASP A 701 -2.32 -18.33 16.56
C ASP A 701 -3.44 -18.52 15.53
N LEU A 702 -3.10 -18.89 14.29
CA LEU A 702 -4.05 -19.00 13.20
C LEU A 702 -3.99 -20.34 12.49
N TRP A 703 -5.16 -20.87 12.15
CA TRP A 703 -5.34 -21.94 11.19
C TRP A 703 -6.08 -21.44 9.97
N ASN A 704 -5.61 -21.80 8.78
CA ASN A 704 -6.14 -21.34 7.51
C ASN A 704 -6.49 -22.53 6.64
N ILE A 705 -7.65 -22.46 5.99
CA ILE A 705 -8.15 -23.43 5.00
C ILE A 705 -8.63 -22.64 3.80
N ASP A 706 -8.10 -22.93 2.61
CA ASP A 706 -8.48 -22.30 1.35
C ASP A 706 -8.80 -23.39 0.32
N LEU A 707 -9.94 -23.28 -0.34
CA LEU A 707 -10.33 -24.09 -1.48
C LEU A 707 -10.60 -23.19 -2.67
N LYS A 708 -9.79 -23.31 -3.73
CA LYS A 708 -9.83 -22.44 -4.91
C LYS A 708 -10.06 -23.27 -6.16
N TRP A 709 -11.05 -22.88 -6.97
CA TRP A 709 -11.29 -23.39 -8.30
C TRP A 709 -10.99 -22.30 -9.32
N ASP A 710 -10.11 -22.59 -10.28
CA ASP A 710 -9.76 -21.72 -11.40
C ASP A 710 -10.23 -22.33 -12.70
N TYR A 711 -10.84 -21.52 -13.55
CA TYR A 711 -11.20 -21.86 -14.93
C TYR A 711 -10.59 -20.83 -15.89
N TYR A 712 -9.55 -21.24 -16.61
CA TYR A 712 -8.85 -20.46 -17.63
C TYR A 712 -9.60 -20.60 -18.96
N LEU A 713 -10.44 -19.61 -19.26
CA LEU A 713 -11.25 -19.56 -20.47
C LEU A 713 -10.35 -19.36 -21.70
N SER A 714 -9.34 -18.47 -21.56
CA SER A 714 -8.28 -18.20 -22.53
C SER A 714 -7.00 -17.74 -21.79
N PRO A 715 -5.87 -17.47 -22.47
CA PRO A 715 -4.66 -16.94 -21.83
C PRO A 715 -4.85 -15.62 -21.05
N THR A 716 -5.89 -14.87 -21.36
CA THR A 716 -6.18 -13.56 -20.77
C THR A 716 -7.49 -13.52 -19.97
N GLU A 717 -8.25 -14.62 -19.97
CA GLU A 717 -9.57 -14.70 -19.38
C GLU A 717 -9.63 -15.78 -18.30
N ILE A 718 -10.18 -15.45 -17.14
CA ILE A 718 -10.25 -16.36 -16.01
C ILE A 718 -11.57 -16.18 -15.24
N LEU A 719 -12.08 -17.28 -14.72
CA LEU A 719 -13.09 -17.32 -13.67
C LEU A 719 -12.48 -18.06 -12.48
N THR A 720 -12.48 -17.42 -11.32
CA THR A 720 -11.98 -18.01 -10.06
C THR A 720 -13.04 -17.93 -9.00
N VAL A 721 -13.22 -19.02 -8.27
CA VAL A 721 -14.04 -19.06 -7.04
C VAL A 721 -13.17 -19.59 -5.91
N THR A 722 -13.09 -18.86 -4.81
CA THR A 722 -12.32 -19.28 -3.62
C THR A 722 -13.22 -19.27 -2.41
N GLY A 723 -13.34 -20.40 -1.72
CA GLY A 723 -13.88 -20.50 -0.36
C GLY A 723 -12.73 -20.50 0.63
N PHE A 724 -12.87 -19.79 1.74
CA PHE A 724 -11.87 -19.79 2.81
C PHE A 724 -12.49 -19.87 4.19
N TYR A 725 -11.72 -20.41 5.14
CA TYR A 725 -11.99 -20.42 6.56
C TYR A 725 -10.72 -20.12 7.34
N LYS A 726 -10.83 -19.25 8.36
CA LYS A 726 -9.74 -18.92 9.28
C LYS A 726 -10.24 -19.01 10.72
N HIS A 727 -9.45 -19.67 11.56
CA HIS A 727 -9.66 -19.75 12.99
C HIS A 727 -8.50 -19.08 13.72
N LEU A 728 -8.78 -18.02 14.46
CA LEU A 728 -7.78 -17.26 15.23
C LEU A 728 -8.02 -17.49 16.72
N LYS A 729 -6.96 -17.82 17.45
CA LYS A 729 -6.91 -17.76 18.91
C LYS A 729 -6.30 -16.45 19.34
N ASN A 730 -6.76 -15.88 20.46
CA ASN A 730 -6.31 -14.61 21.03
C ASN A 730 -6.29 -13.48 19.97
N PRO A 731 -7.42 -13.14 19.32
CA PRO A 731 -7.45 -12.01 18.40
C PRO A 731 -7.05 -10.74 19.14
N MET A 732 -6.32 -9.86 18.45
CA MET A 732 -5.91 -8.56 18.98
C MET A 732 -6.78 -7.47 18.35
N ALA A 733 -7.30 -6.55 19.17
CA ALA A 733 -8.11 -5.43 18.71
C ALA A 733 -7.94 -4.21 19.65
N ARG A 734 -8.44 -3.06 19.21
CA ARG A 734 -8.62 -1.89 20.06
C ARG A 734 -9.97 -1.96 20.73
N VAL A 735 -9.97 -1.73 22.03
CA VAL A 735 -11.17 -1.72 22.88
C VAL A 735 -11.28 -0.34 23.51
N ASP A 736 -12.45 0.26 23.45
CA ASP A 736 -12.74 1.51 24.14
C ASP A 736 -12.74 1.29 25.67
N ARG A 737 -11.93 2.05 26.39
CA ARG A 737 -12.03 2.14 27.86
C ARG A 737 -13.07 3.21 28.20
N TYR A 738 -14.08 2.86 28.94
CA TYR A 738 -15.11 3.79 29.39
C TYR A 738 -14.54 4.81 30.39
N ILE A 739 -13.75 5.74 29.84
CA ILE A 739 -13.21 6.89 30.59
C ILE A 739 -13.48 8.17 29.80
N SER A 740 -13.63 9.28 30.51
CA SER A 740 -13.99 10.60 29.94
C SER A 740 -13.02 11.07 28.83
N SER A 741 -11.80 10.54 28.77
CA SER A 741 -10.80 10.89 27.76
C SER A 741 -10.96 10.17 26.43
N GLY A 742 -11.92 9.22 26.27
CA GLY A 742 -12.06 8.42 25.05
C GLY A 742 -10.85 7.52 24.77
N ALA A 743 -10.21 6.97 25.82
CA ALA A 743 -9.04 6.15 25.65
C ALA A 743 -9.39 4.76 25.10
N GLN A 744 -8.60 4.31 24.12
CA GLN A 744 -8.67 2.98 23.52
C GLN A 744 -7.42 2.18 23.91
N GLU A 745 -7.62 0.98 24.44
CA GLU A 745 -6.53 0.06 24.79
C GLU A 745 -6.42 -1.08 23.78
N TYR A 746 -5.21 -1.55 23.55
CA TYR A 746 -4.98 -2.79 22.82
C TYR A 746 -5.20 -4.00 23.74
N ALA A 747 -6.00 -4.96 23.31
CA ALA A 747 -6.37 -6.13 24.10
C ALA A 747 -6.62 -7.38 23.24
N ASN A 748 -6.76 -8.53 23.89
CA ASN A 748 -7.35 -9.72 23.30
C ASN A 748 -8.82 -9.79 23.74
N PRO A 749 -9.77 -9.18 22.98
CA PRO A 749 -11.17 -9.02 23.45
C PRO A 749 -11.97 -10.31 23.47
N ALA A 750 -11.44 -11.39 22.90
CA ALA A 750 -12.07 -12.69 22.83
C ALA A 750 -11.04 -13.82 22.85
N PRO A 751 -11.40 -15.05 23.24
CA PRO A 751 -10.50 -16.20 23.17
C PRO A 751 -10.26 -16.66 21.73
N LYS A 752 -11.21 -16.41 20.81
CA LYS A 752 -11.14 -16.84 19.41
C LYS A 752 -11.99 -15.96 18.49
N VAL A 753 -11.66 -16.04 17.20
CA VAL A 753 -12.46 -15.53 16.09
C VAL A 753 -12.54 -16.57 15.00
N ASP A 754 -13.72 -16.75 14.43
CA ASP A 754 -13.94 -17.54 13.23
C ASP A 754 -14.32 -16.63 12.06
N LEU A 755 -13.62 -16.81 10.94
CA LEU A 755 -13.89 -16.10 9.67
C LEU A 755 -14.10 -17.12 8.56
N ALA A 756 -15.11 -16.89 7.74
CA ALA A 756 -15.34 -17.65 6.52
C ALA A 756 -15.77 -16.71 5.40
N GLY A 757 -15.55 -17.11 4.15
CA GLY A 757 -16.05 -16.31 3.05
C GLY A 757 -15.86 -16.96 1.71
N ILE A 758 -16.42 -16.27 0.70
CA ILE A 758 -16.35 -16.65 -0.70
C ILE A 758 -15.82 -15.45 -1.49
N GLU A 759 -14.83 -15.70 -2.35
CA GLU A 759 -14.28 -14.73 -3.28
C GLU A 759 -14.56 -15.17 -4.70
N LEU A 760 -14.95 -14.23 -5.56
CA LEU A 760 -15.17 -14.41 -6.99
C LEU A 760 -14.26 -13.47 -7.76
N GLU A 761 -13.55 -13.99 -8.75
CA GLU A 761 -12.82 -13.19 -9.74
C GLU A 761 -13.25 -13.63 -11.14
N PHE A 762 -13.60 -12.67 -11.96
CA PHE A 762 -13.97 -12.90 -13.35
C PHE A 762 -13.33 -11.87 -14.24
N LYS A 763 -12.62 -12.33 -15.27
CA LYS A 763 -12.02 -11.49 -16.29
C LYS A 763 -12.39 -12.05 -17.65
N LYS A 764 -13.00 -11.19 -18.47
CA LYS A 764 -13.54 -11.58 -19.77
C LYS A 764 -13.39 -10.46 -20.81
N ASN A 765 -12.92 -10.82 -22.00
CA ASN A 765 -13.10 -9.97 -23.16
C ASN A 765 -14.56 -10.08 -23.64
N LEU A 766 -15.31 -8.99 -23.51
CA LEU A 766 -16.73 -8.95 -23.89
C LEU A 766 -16.91 -8.83 -25.39
N TRP A 767 -15.98 -8.12 -26.02
CA TRP A 767 -16.04 -7.87 -27.45
C TRP A 767 -14.66 -7.54 -28.00
N GLN A 768 -14.31 -8.14 -29.13
CA GLN A 768 -13.09 -7.85 -29.88
C GLN A 768 -13.43 -7.78 -31.38
N LYS A 769 -12.94 -6.75 -32.05
CA LYS A 769 -13.01 -6.62 -33.48
C LYS A 769 -11.63 -6.31 -34.04
N THR A 770 -11.15 -7.17 -34.90
CA THR A 770 -9.88 -6.98 -35.61
C THR A 770 -10.20 -6.75 -37.08
N ALA A 771 -9.77 -5.61 -37.60
CA ALA A 771 -9.89 -5.31 -39.01
C ALA A 771 -8.55 -5.58 -39.70
N LEU A 772 -8.45 -6.72 -40.37
CA LEU A 772 -7.22 -7.23 -40.98
C LEU A 772 -6.61 -6.26 -42.02
N LEU A 773 -7.43 -5.58 -42.81
CA LEU A 773 -6.98 -4.64 -43.88
C LEU A 773 -6.39 -3.33 -43.30
N SER A 774 -6.83 -2.90 -42.12
CA SER A 774 -6.38 -1.67 -41.48
C SER A 774 -5.41 -1.91 -40.31
N ALA A 775 -5.04 -3.17 -40.02
CA ALA A 775 -4.25 -3.56 -38.85
C ALA A 775 -4.76 -2.95 -37.53
N SER A 776 -6.08 -2.72 -37.40
CA SER A 776 -6.69 -2.13 -36.22
C SER A 776 -7.41 -3.18 -35.38
N LYS A 777 -7.22 -3.07 -34.07
CA LYS A 777 -7.86 -3.93 -33.07
C LYS A 777 -8.63 -3.07 -32.08
N HIS A 778 -9.86 -3.45 -31.81
CA HIS A 778 -10.70 -2.91 -30.75
C HIS A 778 -10.96 -4.02 -29.75
N SER A 779 -10.91 -3.74 -28.47
CA SER A 779 -11.34 -4.66 -27.42
C SER A 779 -12.14 -3.94 -26.33
N LEU A 780 -13.06 -4.68 -25.71
CA LEU A 780 -13.80 -4.26 -24.53
C LEU A 780 -13.65 -5.38 -23.49
N ASP A 781 -12.91 -5.08 -22.45
CA ASP A 781 -12.54 -6.03 -21.41
C ASP A 781 -13.25 -5.69 -20.10
N LEU A 782 -13.81 -6.70 -19.43
CA LEU A 782 -14.46 -6.61 -18.12
C LEU A 782 -13.63 -7.36 -17.09
N GLY A 783 -13.28 -6.67 -16.00
CA GLY A 783 -12.79 -7.25 -14.77
C GLY A 783 -13.83 -7.12 -13.67
N LEU A 784 -14.06 -8.18 -12.93
CA LEU A 784 -14.96 -8.21 -11.77
C LEU A 784 -14.29 -8.99 -10.65
N SER A 785 -14.20 -8.42 -9.46
CA SER A 785 -13.84 -9.12 -8.24
C SER A 785 -14.82 -8.80 -7.13
N GLY A 786 -15.36 -9.83 -6.49
CA GLY A 786 -16.30 -9.69 -5.40
C GLY A 786 -15.97 -10.63 -4.26
N SER A 787 -16.39 -10.28 -3.06
CA SER A 787 -16.28 -11.17 -1.91
C SER A 787 -17.40 -10.97 -0.92
N TYR A 788 -17.80 -12.08 -0.28
CA TYR A 788 -18.63 -12.08 0.90
C TYR A 788 -17.84 -12.66 2.07
N ILE A 789 -17.74 -11.90 3.17
CA ILE A 789 -16.97 -12.25 4.36
C ILE A 789 -17.91 -12.32 5.55
N TRP A 790 -17.96 -13.47 6.18
CA TRP A 790 -18.64 -13.68 7.45
C TRP A 790 -17.60 -13.80 8.55
N SER A 791 -17.81 -13.10 9.67
CA SER A 791 -16.97 -13.21 10.86
C SER A 791 -17.80 -13.30 12.12
N HIS A 792 -17.29 -14.02 13.10
CA HIS A 792 -17.93 -14.20 14.39
C HIS A 792 -16.89 -14.09 15.50
N ILE A 793 -17.04 -13.11 16.37
CA ILE A 793 -16.21 -12.87 17.55
C ILE A 793 -17.09 -12.84 18.80
N PRO A 794 -16.93 -13.79 19.75
CA PRO A 794 -17.55 -13.71 21.06
C PRO A 794 -16.73 -12.77 21.95
N LEU A 795 -17.13 -11.52 22.07
CA LEU A 795 -16.48 -10.54 22.95
C LEU A 795 -16.75 -10.90 24.41
N GLU A 796 -15.73 -11.37 25.14
CA GLU A 796 -15.85 -11.84 26.52
C GLU A 796 -15.09 -10.94 27.53
N ASN A 797 -14.02 -10.28 27.08
CA ASN A 797 -13.11 -9.51 27.93
C ASN A 797 -13.33 -7.99 27.81
N VAL A 798 -14.43 -7.57 27.23
CA VAL A 798 -14.85 -6.16 27.17
C VAL A 798 -15.84 -5.96 28.29
N GLU A 799 -15.51 -5.17 29.30
CA GLU A 799 -16.22 -5.00 30.56
C GLU A 799 -17.74 -5.29 30.51
N GLU A 800 -18.13 -6.34 31.28
CA GLU A 800 -19.48 -6.77 31.66
C GLU A 800 -20.46 -7.31 30.62
N THR A 801 -20.16 -7.46 29.32
CA THR A 801 -21.10 -8.11 28.42
C THR A 801 -20.48 -8.99 27.36
N SER A 802 -20.68 -10.28 27.53
CA SER A 802 -20.51 -11.25 26.43
C SER A 802 -21.51 -10.93 25.32
N ARG A 803 -21.01 -10.54 24.15
CA ARG A 803 -21.84 -10.37 22.95
C ARG A 803 -21.14 -10.94 21.71
N ASN A 804 -21.96 -11.40 20.80
CA ASN A 804 -21.47 -11.77 19.48
C ASN A 804 -21.37 -10.53 18.59
N ALA A 805 -20.24 -10.35 17.94
CA ALA A 805 -19.99 -9.26 17.02
C ALA A 805 -19.34 -9.77 15.72
N THR A 806 -19.26 -8.91 14.72
CA THR A 806 -18.39 -9.10 13.55
C THR A 806 -17.00 -8.54 13.84
N LEU A 807 -15.98 -9.00 13.11
CA LEU A 807 -14.61 -8.51 13.30
C LEU A 807 -14.48 -7.04 12.90
N GLU A 808 -13.76 -6.25 13.73
CA GLU A 808 -13.41 -4.84 13.44
C GLU A 808 -12.79 -4.72 12.04
N GLY A 809 -13.28 -3.77 11.25
CA GLY A 809 -12.80 -3.49 9.89
C GLY A 809 -13.26 -4.47 8.81
N SER A 810 -13.93 -5.55 9.17
CA SER A 810 -14.43 -6.53 8.21
C SER A 810 -15.73 -6.07 7.56
N SER A 811 -15.65 -5.67 6.28
CA SER A 811 -16.85 -5.41 5.45
C SER A 811 -17.42 -6.73 4.93
N PRO A 812 -18.70 -7.05 5.19
CA PRO A 812 -19.32 -8.27 4.65
C PRO A 812 -19.27 -8.36 3.13
N TRP A 813 -19.50 -7.25 2.41
CA TRP A 813 -19.49 -7.22 0.95
C TRP A 813 -18.41 -6.30 0.42
N LEU A 814 -17.60 -6.81 -0.49
CA LEU A 814 -16.62 -6.06 -1.27
C LEU A 814 -16.86 -6.32 -2.76
N LEU A 815 -16.77 -5.27 -3.57
CA LEU A 815 -16.92 -5.34 -5.02
C LEU A 815 -15.94 -4.41 -5.69
N ASN A 816 -15.15 -4.92 -6.63
CA ASN A 816 -14.37 -4.12 -7.57
C ASN A 816 -14.71 -4.55 -8.98
N THR A 817 -14.90 -3.59 -9.86
CA THR A 817 -15.15 -3.86 -11.29
C THR A 817 -14.44 -2.83 -12.14
N ASP A 818 -13.88 -3.26 -13.24
CA ASP A 818 -13.32 -2.39 -14.27
C ASP A 818 -13.84 -2.76 -15.66
N LEU A 819 -14.12 -1.73 -16.43
CA LEU A 819 -14.50 -1.86 -17.85
C LEU A 819 -13.48 -1.06 -18.67
N THR A 820 -12.71 -1.75 -19.50
CA THR A 820 -11.63 -1.16 -20.29
C THR A 820 -11.92 -1.31 -21.77
N TYR A 821 -12.04 -0.20 -22.47
CA TYR A 821 -12.02 -0.16 -23.94
C TYR A 821 -10.60 0.16 -24.41
N ALA A 822 -10.09 -0.62 -25.36
CA ALA A 822 -8.80 -0.39 -26.00
C ALA A 822 -8.92 -0.37 -27.52
N TYR A 823 -8.21 0.57 -28.16
CA TYR A 823 -8.02 0.66 -29.60
C TYR A 823 -6.54 0.69 -29.93
N THR A 824 -6.13 -0.20 -30.85
CA THR A 824 -4.74 -0.27 -31.33
C THR A 824 -4.73 -0.23 -32.85
N LYS A 825 -3.87 0.60 -33.45
CA LYS A 825 -3.57 0.63 -34.86
C LYS A 825 -2.10 0.96 -35.09
N GLY A 826 -1.30 -0.03 -35.48
CA GLY A 826 0.15 0.11 -35.52
C GLY A 826 0.71 0.50 -34.14
N TRP A 827 1.50 1.56 -34.06
CA TRP A 827 2.02 2.09 -32.81
C TRP A 827 0.99 2.87 -31.96
N ARG A 828 -0.13 3.29 -32.54
CA ARG A 828 -1.19 4.06 -31.85
C ARG A 828 -1.95 3.15 -30.91
N HIS A 829 -1.98 3.52 -29.66
CA HIS A 829 -2.71 2.80 -28.62
C HIS A 829 -3.52 3.78 -27.77
N TYR A 830 -4.81 3.57 -27.69
CA TYR A 830 -5.73 4.37 -26.88
C TYR A 830 -6.49 3.47 -25.92
N THR A 831 -6.58 3.86 -24.66
CA THR A 831 -7.39 3.15 -23.68
C THR A 831 -8.33 4.09 -22.93
N LEU A 832 -9.50 3.59 -22.58
CA LEU A 832 -10.43 4.23 -21.67
C LEU A 832 -10.90 3.19 -20.67
N ALA A 833 -10.56 3.39 -19.40
CA ALA A 833 -10.89 2.48 -18.32
C ALA A 833 -11.80 3.19 -17.29
N MET A 834 -12.87 2.52 -16.89
CA MET A 834 -13.75 2.92 -15.80
C MET A 834 -13.58 1.89 -14.67
N VAL A 835 -13.23 2.35 -13.47
CA VAL A 835 -12.95 1.51 -12.30
C VAL A 835 -13.89 1.89 -11.16
N LEU A 836 -14.69 0.95 -10.70
CA LEU A 836 -15.63 1.10 -9.58
C LEU A 836 -15.20 0.18 -8.44
N SER A 837 -15.13 0.72 -7.23
CA SER A 837 -14.88 -0.03 -6.00
C SER A 837 -15.98 0.25 -4.99
N TYR A 838 -16.41 -0.76 -4.25
CA TYR A 838 -17.43 -0.65 -3.20
C TYR A 838 -17.11 -1.56 -2.02
N PHE A 839 -17.35 -1.06 -0.81
CA PHE A 839 -17.40 -1.85 0.41
C PHE A 839 -18.67 -1.53 1.20
N SER A 840 -19.23 -2.53 1.89
CA SER A 840 -20.40 -2.37 2.77
C SER A 840 -20.01 -1.88 4.16
N ASP A 841 -21.00 -1.49 4.96
CA ASP A 841 -20.81 -1.06 6.35
C ASP A 841 -19.97 -2.05 7.15
N ARG A 842 -19.13 -1.51 8.07
CA ARG A 842 -18.27 -2.29 8.95
C ARG A 842 -18.11 -1.65 10.31
N ILE A 843 -17.76 -2.44 11.32
CA ILE A 843 -17.40 -1.92 12.64
C ILE A 843 -16.05 -1.22 12.53
N HIS A 844 -15.99 0.05 12.93
CA HIS A 844 -14.75 0.82 13.04
C HIS A 844 -14.10 0.64 14.41
N THR A 845 -14.90 0.63 15.47
CA THR A 845 -14.46 0.47 16.86
C THR A 845 -15.57 -0.20 17.65
N TYR A 846 -15.21 -1.17 18.49
CA TYR A 846 -16.19 -1.78 19.40
C TYR A 846 -16.61 -0.79 20.47
N GLY A 847 -17.90 -0.67 20.69
CA GLY A 847 -18.44 0.06 21.82
C GLY A 847 -18.25 -0.69 23.14
N SER A 848 -18.13 0.05 24.23
CA SER A 848 -18.03 -0.48 25.59
C SER A 848 -19.34 -0.37 26.35
N ARG A 849 -19.54 -1.21 27.39
CA ARG A 849 -20.63 -1.09 28.35
C ARG A 849 -20.05 -0.71 29.72
N GLY A 850 -20.33 0.48 30.18
CA GLY A 850 -19.88 0.94 31.48
C GLY A 850 -20.72 0.34 32.64
N ILE A 851 -20.04 0.02 33.73
CA ILE A 851 -20.61 -0.59 34.95
C ILE A 851 -21.48 0.39 35.74
N THR A 852 -21.28 1.67 35.59
CA THR A 852 -21.91 2.70 36.42
C THR A 852 -22.87 3.58 35.62
N ARG A 853 -24.15 3.57 36.01
CA ARG A 853 -25.23 4.45 35.56
C ARG A 853 -25.71 4.36 34.11
N GLY A 854 -25.95 3.14 33.63
CA GLY A 854 -26.81 2.92 32.44
C GLY A 854 -26.20 3.28 31.08
N GLY A 855 -24.88 3.44 30.99
CA GLY A 855 -24.23 3.85 29.77
C GLY A 855 -23.78 2.68 28.91
N LEU A 856 -24.58 2.26 27.93
CA LEU A 856 -24.19 1.39 26.84
C LEU A 856 -23.63 2.26 25.70
N GLN A 857 -22.37 2.12 25.32
CA GLN A 857 -21.87 2.69 24.06
C GLN A 857 -21.97 1.65 22.95
N TYR A 858 -22.70 1.97 21.89
CA TYR A 858 -22.79 1.13 20.71
C TYR A 858 -21.52 1.26 19.84
N ASP A 859 -21.33 0.27 18.98
CA ASP A 859 -20.22 0.27 18.02
C ASP A 859 -20.25 1.50 17.12
N ILE A 860 -19.08 2.05 16.83
CA ILE A 860 -18.92 3.05 15.78
C ILE A 860 -18.86 2.32 14.44
N MET A 861 -19.82 2.59 13.56
CA MET A 861 -19.97 1.97 12.25
C MET A 861 -19.42 2.90 11.16
N GLU A 862 -18.45 2.43 10.38
CA GLU A 862 -18.07 3.07 9.12
C GLU A 862 -19.06 2.66 8.04
N GLN A 863 -19.67 3.66 7.38
CA GLN A 863 -20.70 3.43 6.36
C GLN A 863 -20.06 2.97 5.05
N GLY A 864 -20.73 2.03 4.37
CA GLY A 864 -20.34 1.53 3.07
C GLY A 864 -20.25 2.63 2.01
N ARG A 865 -19.32 2.50 1.08
CA ARG A 865 -19.02 3.56 0.13
C ARG A 865 -18.61 3.02 -1.23
N ALA A 866 -19.08 3.70 -2.29
CA ALA A 866 -18.63 3.48 -3.65
C ALA A 866 -17.63 4.57 -4.09
N ASN A 867 -16.63 4.18 -4.85
CA ASN A 867 -15.66 5.06 -5.50
C ASN A 867 -15.58 4.75 -7.00
N LEU A 868 -15.65 5.77 -7.85
CA LEU A 868 -15.60 5.65 -9.31
C LEU A 868 -14.46 6.48 -9.86
N ASN A 869 -13.58 5.85 -10.64
CA ASN A 869 -12.47 6.48 -11.34
C ASN A 869 -12.61 6.28 -12.86
N LEU A 870 -12.15 7.26 -13.62
CA LEU A 870 -12.09 7.21 -15.08
C LEU A 870 -10.67 7.56 -15.53
N VAL A 871 -10.10 6.71 -16.40
CA VAL A 871 -8.72 6.82 -16.86
C VAL A 871 -8.67 6.69 -18.37
N GLY A 872 -8.07 7.67 -19.03
CA GLY A 872 -7.79 7.62 -20.45
C GLY A 872 -6.28 7.67 -20.71
N SER A 873 -5.79 6.87 -21.65
CA SER A 873 -4.41 6.99 -22.13
C SER A 873 -4.34 7.00 -23.64
N ALA A 874 -3.36 7.73 -24.18
CA ALA A 874 -3.15 7.86 -25.61
C ALA A 874 -1.66 7.88 -25.93
N LYS A 875 -1.19 7.00 -26.79
CA LYS A 875 0.12 7.10 -27.41
C LYS A 875 0.03 8.10 -28.56
N LEU A 876 0.60 9.29 -28.39
CA LEU A 876 0.50 10.43 -29.33
C LEU A 876 1.54 10.36 -30.44
N SER A 877 2.73 9.79 -30.16
CA SER A 877 3.78 9.46 -31.13
C SER A 877 4.46 8.15 -30.71
N HIS A 878 5.48 7.70 -31.45
CA HIS A 878 6.30 6.56 -31.03
C HIS A 878 6.93 6.77 -29.64
N GLN A 879 7.17 8.02 -29.27
CA GLN A 879 7.89 8.41 -28.05
C GLN A 879 6.99 9.06 -26.98
N LEU A 880 5.94 9.78 -27.39
CA LEU A 880 5.11 10.58 -26.50
C LEU A 880 3.80 9.90 -26.14
N SER A 881 3.55 9.79 -24.85
CA SER A 881 2.31 9.26 -24.28
C SER A 881 1.60 10.31 -23.40
N LEU A 882 0.27 10.34 -23.47
CA LEU A 882 -0.61 11.17 -22.65
C LEU A 882 -1.47 10.29 -21.76
N LYS A 883 -1.65 10.67 -20.49
CA LYS A 883 -2.54 10.02 -19.54
C LYS A 883 -3.43 11.05 -18.86
N LEU A 884 -4.73 10.76 -18.79
CA LEU A 884 -5.74 11.60 -18.15
C LEU A 884 -6.43 10.76 -17.06
N LYS A 885 -6.58 11.33 -15.86
CA LYS A 885 -7.28 10.64 -14.77
C LYS A 885 -8.34 11.56 -14.16
N ALA A 886 -9.49 11.01 -13.83
CA ALA A 886 -10.51 11.62 -12.99
C ALA A 886 -10.85 10.64 -11.87
N ASN A 887 -10.42 10.96 -10.66
CA ASN A 887 -10.58 10.07 -9.50
C ASN A 887 -11.70 10.57 -8.59
N ASN A 888 -12.35 9.61 -7.90
CA ASN A 888 -13.42 9.88 -6.94
C ASN A 888 -14.61 10.66 -7.53
N LEU A 889 -15.04 10.28 -8.74
CA LEU A 889 -16.12 10.98 -9.47
C LEU A 889 -17.45 11.05 -8.71
N LEU A 890 -17.74 10.06 -7.87
CA LEU A 890 -18.95 10.04 -7.03
C LEU A 890 -18.87 11.01 -5.87
N ASN A 891 -17.65 11.39 -5.45
CA ASN A 891 -17.38 12.23 -4.29
C ASN A 891 -18.23 11.82 -3.06
N SER A 892 -18.35 10.50 -2.84
CA SER A 892 -19.12 9.94 -1.73
C SER A 892 -18.52 10.36 -0.39
N PRO A 893 -19.34 10.69 0.62
CA PRO A 893 -18.81 11.06 1.94
C PRO A 893 -18.15 9.86 2.62
N TYR A 894 -17.16 10.14 3.43
CA TYR A 894 -16.67 9.25 4.48
C TYR A 894 -17.50 9.52 5.70
N THR A 895 -18.31 8.56 6.15
CA THR A 895 -19.24 8.76 7.23
C THR A 895 -19.10 7.66 8.26
N ARG A 896 -18.98 8.04 9.53
CA ARG A 896 -19.09 7.14 10.67
C ARG A 896 -20.31 7.48 11.48
N LYS A 897 -21.04 6.46 11.95
CA LYS A 897 -22.23 6.60 12.76
C LYS A 897 -22.12 5.80 14.04
N GLN A 898 -22.73 6.32 15.10
CA GLN A 898 -22.87 5.61 16.36
C GLN A 898 -24.29 5.78 16.87
N GLN A 899 -24.87 4.69 17.39
CA GLN A 899 -26.21 4.75 17.97
C GLN A 899 -26.10 5.28 19.40
N PRO A 900 -26.94 6.28 19.79
CA PRO A 900 -27.01 6.75 21.16
C PRO A 900 -27.59 5.69 22.12
N ASN A 901 -27.27 5.83 23.41
CA ASN A 901 -27.69 4.89 24.45
C ASN A 901 -29.21 4.90 24.73
N ASP A 902 -29.90 5.95 24.38
CA ASP A 902 -31.34 6.12 24.54
C ASP A 902 -32.17 5.36 23.48
N GLY A 903 -31.48 4.67 22.54
CA GLY A 903 -32.12 3.92 21.45
C GLY A 903 -32.61 4.81 20.30
N SER A 904 -32.30 6.10 20.30
CA SER A 904 -32.60 7.00 19.19
C SER A 904 -31.83 6.61 17.93
N GLU A 905 -32.15 7.22 16.78
CA GLU A 905 -31.46 6.94 15.51
C GLU A 905 -29.97 7.18 15.58
N ALA A 906 -29.20 6.35 14.86
CA ALA A 906 -27.75 6.44 14.79
C ALA A 906 -27.28 7.82 14.30
N GLN A 907 -26.48 8.50 15.12
CA GLN A 907 -25.93 9.83 14.85
C GLN A 907 -24.63 9.78 14.06
N VAL A 908 -24.42 10.78 13.20
CA VAL A 908 -23.14 10.95 12.50
C VAL A 908 -22.09 11.48 13.49
N VAL A 909 -21.04 10.68 13.72
CA VAL A 909 -19.93 11.04 14.61
C VAL A 909 -18.69 11.53 13.86
N SER A 910 -18.56 11.20 12.57
CA SER A 910 -17.52 11.76 11.70
C SER A 910 -17.99 11.79 10.26
N GLU A 911 -17.74 12.89 9.57
CA GLU A 911 -18.03 13.01 8.14
C GLU A 911 -17.05 13.97 7.45
N TYR A 912 -16.61 13.61 6.24
CA TYR A 912 -15.89 14.50 5.32
C TYR A 912 -15.96 14.01 3.88
N ARG A 913 -15.59 14.86 2.91
CA ARG A 913 -15.49 14.56 1.48
C ARG A 913 -14.13 14.96 0.94
N LYS A 914 -13.51 14.10 0.12
CA LYS A 914 -12.17 14.34 -0.45
C LYS A 914 -12.16 15.16 -1.75
N GLY A 915 -13.33 15.43 -2.34
CA GLY A 915 -13.43 16.09 -3.63
C GLY A 915 -13.14 15.13 -4.81
N VAL A 916 -13.25 15.66 -6.02
CA VAL A 916 -12.91 14.99 -7.27
C VAL A 916 -11.56 15.52 -7.74
N SER A 917 -10.59 14.62 -8.02
CA SER A 917 -9.29 15.02 -8.54
C SER A 917 -9.17 14.73 -10.04
N PHE A 918 -8.57 15.68 -10.77
CA PHE A 918 -8.24 15.58 -12.17
C PHE A 918 -6.73 15.71 -12.35
N SER A 919 -6.11 14.82 -13.13
CA SER A 919 -4.69 14.89 -13.43
C SER A 919 -4.38 14.57 -14.88
N VAL A 920 -3.30 15.17 -15.36
CA VAL A 920 -2.71 14.99 -16.69
C VAL A 920 -1.27 14.55 -16.50
N GLY A 921 -0.87 13.52 -17.21
CA GLY A 921 0.52 13.04 -17.25
C GLY A 921 1.01 12.96 -18.69
N LEU A 922 2.24 13.37 -18.91
CA LEU A 922 2.98 13.24 -20.17
C LEU A 922 4.24 12.42 -19.91
N SER A 923 4.53 11.43 -20.75
CA SER A 923 5.74 10.61 -20.69
C SER A 923 6.39 10.58 -22.06
N TYR A 924 7.69 10.80 -22.10
CA TYR A 924 8.51 10.78 -23.30
C TYR A 924 9.61 9.73 -23.19
N ASN A 925 9.58 8.74 -24.09
CA ASN A 925 10.56 7.65 -24.19
C ASN A 925 11.53 7.94 -25.35
N PHE A 926 12.84 7.96 -25.07
CA PHE A 926 13.92 8.30 -26.04
C PHE A 926 14.40 7.13 -26.86
#